data_c2c695283ca710cf5d166f9180a5be80
#
_entry.id   c2c695283ca710cf5d166f9180a5be80
#
_cell.length_a   1.000
_cell.length_b   1.000
_cell.length_c   1.000
_cell.angle_alpha   90.00
_cell.angle_beta   90.00
_cell.angle_gamma   90.00
#
_symmetry.space_group_name_H-M   'P 1'
#
loop_
_entity.id
_entity.type
_entity.pdbx_description
1 polymer ?
#
loop_
_entity_poly.entity_id
_entity_poly.type
_entity_poly.pdbx_seq_one_letter_code
_entity_poly.pdbx_strand_id
1 'polypeptide(L)'
;MKTLKYAWRFLMRSKSYTIINLLGLAFSLACSIILMRYIHRELTVDTHCIDREHVYAICTNTEGNRGLSGLKQYNYDTISIDNRFVEAMTTYIPLEKDYVISGTNRIPARCLVTDSVFFQLFHYPIVQGKLSLTTPQSALLTEKYARKIFGNENPIGKVLRYSNGKDITVEGIVGEPECKTTINFDIILSSKLSQHWERMNTELYRFLPGTDINAINKTGSVPRYINDPKYDTRTHTFSLISVKDIYWDGSLTDREPAMFLSGNHSHLIILSGVCLLLLLTGILNFINLYLVALLRRGKEYGLKKVFGVCGKTLFANIWIENTLLVLSALLVSWLIIEIMSAPTEYLFDIHFSYTAFDGWLSASILLLLPVITSIYPYIKYNYTSPILSIRSIGVQSHSKHFRMFFLGAQYIITFLLVVLSLYFNRQLGMLLNTEPGFRTKNIMNVNLVYESKDFSSYTYESMQQRRQRVMQLDNELNACPFIELYEPSNENILTPTFGTNYLNNKGEKVFLNIHYATPAFFKLYDIKVIEGEIPDINKENRRTVFVVNKAALKALGYTSINGAGVIEENQKRANANTSLQPIVAVVEDYFEGHLTSGIKPTIYPVGARFSGDLYQIAYTPGKKKEVIDFLRNLEYKVYGSEDFEYTFLEDDIKAMYTQDRQTATIYSIFAGMAIIISSLGLLGISLFDIRQRYREIAIRKVNGASAKDLYRLLFRKYITVLIIAFVIAIPLAYYLINTYTQDFAVRAPVSIDIFIISLLLVIIISLGTLAYQIQKAAYINPTQIMKTE
;
A
#
# COMPACT_ATOMS: atom_id res chain seq x y z
N MET A 1 -47.00 -7.06 8.99
CA MET A 1 -46.78 -8.22 9.84
C MET A 1 -47.08 -9.59 9.19
N LYS A 2 -48.16 -9.81 8.44
CA LYS A 2 -48.46 -11.11 7.81
C LYS A 2 -47.41 -11.55 6.78
N THR A 3 -46.91 -10.65 5.89
CA THR A 3 -45.87 -10.91 4.87
C THR A 3 -44.54 -11.28 5.51
N LEU A 4 -44.10 -10.59 6.55
CA LEU A 4 -42.84 -10.87 7.29
C LEU A 4 -42.89 -12.29 7.93
N LYS A 5 -43.98 -12.65 8.57
CA LYS A 5 -44.16 -13.99 9.16
C LYS A 5 -44.17 -15.10 8.09
N TYR A 6 -44.69 -14.79 6.91
CA TYR A 6 -44.68 -15.70 5.76
C TYR A 6 -43.26 -15.89 5.18
N ALA A 7 -42.52 -14.79 5.01
CA ALA A 7 -41.13 -14.81 4.55
C ALA A 7 -40.24 -15.62 5.50
N TRP A 8 -40.33 -15.39 6.82
CA TRP A 8 -39.60 -16.14 7.84
C TRP A 8 -39.89 -17.63 7.81
N ARG A 9 -41.19 -18.02 7.75
CA ARG A 9 -41.57 -19.43 7.67
C ARG A 9 -41.05 -20.13 6.42
N PHE A 10 -40.97 -19.41 5.29
CA PHE A 10 -40.39 -19.96 4.07
C PHE A 10 -38.90 -20.23 4.20
N LEU A 11 -38.15 -19.29 4.72
CA LEU A 11 -36.70 -19.44 4.96
C LEU A 11 -36.41 -20.63 5.88
N MET A 12 -37.24 -20.84 6.91
CA MET A 12 -37.09 -21.96 7.83
C MET A 12 -37.46 -23.31 7.21
N ARG A 13 -38.36 -23.36 6.20
CA ARG A 13 -38.70 -24.62 5.47
C ARG A 13 -37.62 -25.10 4.53
N SER A 14 -36.79 -24.20 4.00
CA SER A 14 -35.72 -24.51 3.03
C SER A 14 -34.32 -24.36 3.64
N LYS A 15 -34.10 -24.85 4.86
CA LYS A 15 -32.92 -24.62 5.68
C LYS A 15 -31.58 -24.74 4.95
N SER A 16 -31.33 -25.82 4.19
CA SER A 16 -30.08 -26.05 3.50
C SER A 16 -29.78 -24.97 2.45
N TYR A 17 -30.77 -24.56 1.66
CA TYR A 17 -30.58 -23.50 0.65
C TYR A 17 -30.41 -22.13 1.28
N THR A 18 -31.20 -21.86 2.33
CA THR A 18 -31.12 -20.59 3.06
C THR A 18 -29.75 -20.42 3.72
N ILE A 19 -29.23 -21.47 4.37
CA ILE A 19 -27.92 -21.45 5.03
C ILE A 19 -26.79 -21.27 3.99
N ILE A 20 -26.78 -22.04 2.91
CA ILE A 20 -25.75 -21.94 1.85
C ILE A 20 -25.77 -20.54 1.22
N ASN A 21 -26.98 -20.01 0.94
CA ASN A 21 -27.14 -18.69 0.36
C ASN A 21 -26.71 -17.57 1.32
N LEU A 22 -27.11 -17.68 2.56
CA LEU A 22 -26.74 -16.75 3.62
C LEU A 22 -25.21 -16.72 3.85
N LEU A 23 -24.57 -17.87 3.98
CA LEU A 23 -23.12 -17.95 4.18
C LEU A 23 -22.35 -17.42 2.96
N GLY A 24 -22.76 -17.82 1.73
CA GLY A 24 -22.09 -17.34 0.51
C GLY A 24 -22.17 -15.82 0.36
N LEU A 25 -23.32 -15.23 0.67
CA LEU A 25 -23.50 -13.78 0.64
C LEU A 25 -22.75 -13.10 1.81
N ALA A 26 -22.80 -13.67 3.03
CA ALA A 26 -22.14 -13.10 4.18
C ALA A 26 -20.62 -13.05 4.03
N PHE A 27 -19.99 -14.10 3.51
CA PHE A 27 -18.55 -14.10 3.22
C PHE A 27 -18.19 -13.06 2.14
N SER A 28 -18.98 -12.98 1.06
CA SER A 28 -18.74 -11.98 0.01
C SER A 28 -18.87 -10.56 0.55
N LEU A 29 -19.92 -10.27 1.33
CA LEU A 29 -20.12 -8.96 1.94
C LEU A 29 -19.03 -8.63 2.94
N ALA A 30 -18.60 -9.56 3.80
CA ALA A 30 -17.55 -9.33 4.77
C ALA A 30 -16.24 -8.90 4.07
N CYS A 31 -15.81 -9.65 3.04
CA CYS A 31 -14.62 -9.29 2.26
C CYS A 31 -14.77 -7.94 1.54
N SER A 32 -15.93 -7.69 0.93
CA SER A 32 -16.17 -6.43 0.22
C SER A 32 -16.22 -5.24 1.18
N ILE A 33 -16.82 -5.38 2.38
CA ILE A 33 -16.87 -4.33 3.41
C ILE A 33 -15.45 -4.01 3.90
N ILE A 34 -14.61 -5.01 4.21
CA ILE A 34 -13.22 -4.80 4.62
C ILE A 34 -12.45 -4.00 3.55
N LEU A 35 -12.57 -4.39 2.27
CA LEU A 35 -11.93 -3.67 1.18
C LEU A 35 -12.48 -2.25 1.00
N MET A 36 -13.80 -2.07 1.10
CA MET A 36 -14.42 -0.74 0.99
C MET A 36 -13.99 0.18 2.13
N ARG A 37 -13.81 -0.34 3.36
CA ARG A 37 -13.25 0.42 4.50
C ARG A 37 -11.80 0.85 4.21
N TYR A 38 -10.98 -0.07 3.70
CA TYR A 38 -9.62 0.26 3.30
C TYR A 38 -9.58 1.32 2.19
N ILE A 39 -10.34 1.12 1.10
CA ILE A 39 -10.44 2.07 -0.02
C ILE A 39 -10.92 3.43 0.46
N HIS A 40 -11.95 3.46 1.31
CA HIS A 40 -12.47 4.71 1.89
C HIS A 40 -11.38 5.44 2.68
N ARG A 41 -10.63 4.74 3.53
CA ARG A 41 -9.53 5.31 4.31
C ARG A 41 -8.44 5.90 3.41
N GLU A 42 -8.08 5.23 2.31
CA GLU A 42 -7.13 5.75 1.34
C GLU A 42 -7.65 6.98 0.57
N LEU A 43 -8.94 7.02 0.25
CA LEU A 43 -9.57 8.16 -0.42
C LEU A 43 -9.82 9.37 0.51
N THR A 44 -9.88 9.13 1.82
CA THR A 44 -10.15 10.16 2.83
C THR A 44 -8.89 10.61 3.58
N VAL A 45 -7.73 10.43 2.98
CA VAL A 45 -6.45 10.95 3.53
C VAL A 45 -6.55 12.46 3.71
N ASP A 46 -6.03 12.96 4.85
CA ASP A 46 -5.99 14.38 5.23
C ASP A 46 -7.36 15.10 5.24
N THR A 47 -8.47 14.37 5.45
CA THR A 47 -9.79 15.02 5.61
C THR A 47 -9.92 15.78 6.93
N HIS A 48 -8.99 15.60 7.87
CA HIS A 48 -8.88 16.45 9.06
C HIS A 48 -8.32 17.84 8.74
N CYS A 49 -7.78 18.07 7.52
CA CYS A 49 -7.48 19.40 7.00
C CYS A 49 -8.79 20.12 6.68
N ILE A 50 -9.06 21.19 7.41
CA ILE A 50 -10.24 22.00 7.26
C ILE A 50 -10.16 22.70 5.90
N ASP A 51 -11.18 22.47 5.06
CA ASP A 51 -11.26 23.09 3.73
C ASP A 51 -10.06 22.73 2.79
N ARG A 52 -9.63 21.46 2.84
CA ARG A 52 -8.45 20.96 2.13
C ARG A 52 -8.39 21.27 0.62
N GLU A 53 -9.53 21.61 0.01
CA GLU A 53 -9.60 21.99 -1.40
C GLU A 53 -9.05 23.38 -1.65
N HIS A 54 -9.01 24.24 -0.62
CA HIS A 54 -8.47 25.60 -0.67
C HIS A 54 -7.13 25.74 0.06
N VAL A 55 -6.56 24.62 0.58
CA VAL A 55 -5.24 24.60 1.23
C VAL A 55 -4.19 24.06 0.25
N TYR A 56 -3.14 24.86 0.03
CA TYR A 56 -2.07 24.58 -0.92
C TYR A 56 -0.70 24.68 -0.26
N ALA A 57 0.20 23.78 -0.65
CA ALA A 57 1.62 23.87 -0.35
C ALA A 57 2.40 24.43 -1.54
N ILE A 58 3.52 25.09 -1.28
CA ILE A 58 4.44 25.49 -2.34
C ILE A 58 5.27 24.26 -2.74
N CYS A 59 5.29 24.01 -4.03
CA CYS A 59 6.12 22.99 -4.66
C CYS A 59 7.17 23.66 -5.53
N THR A 60 8.42 23.31 -5.31
CA THR A 60 9.57 23.71 -6.12
C THR A 60 9.92 22.59 -7.08
N ASN A 61 10.19 22.93 -8.33
CA ASN A 61 10.74 22.00 -9.31
C ASN A 61 12.11 22.50 -9.75
N THR A 62 13.15 21.74 -9.41
CA THR A 62 14.54 22.01 -9.75
C THR A 62 14.99 20.98 -10.77
N GLU A 63 14.94 21.34 -12.05
CA GLU A 63 15.41 20.48 -13.17
C GLU A 63 14.87 19.04 -13.14
N GLY A 64 13.60 18.88 -12.80
CA GLY A 64 12.93 17.58 -12.71
C GLY A 64 12.78 17.02 -11.29
N ASN A 65 13.54 17.51 -10.30
CA ASN A 65 13.32 17.19 -8.91
C ASN A 65 12.24 18.09 -8.31
N ARG A 66 11.15 17.51 -7.88
CA ARG A 66 10.03 18.21 -7.25
C ARG A 66 10.04 17.99 -5.74
N GLY A 67 9.94 19.08 -4.98
CA GLY A 67 9.90 19.05 -3.52
C GLY A 67 8.94 20.09 -2.93
N LEU A 68 8.53 19.88 -1.69
CA LEU A 68 7.78 20.89 -0.94
C LEU A 68 8.76 21.89 -0.33
N SER A 69 8.43 23.19 -0.38
CA SER A 69 9.33 24.23 0.09
C SER A 69 8.56 25.47 0.61
N GLY A 70 9.31 26.40 1.20
CA GLY A 70 8.80 27.70 1.56
C GLY A 70 9.50 28.82 0.77
N LEU A 71 8.84 29.95 0.60
CA LEU A 71 9.39 31.08 -0.14
C LEU A 71 10.52 31.78 0.60
N LYS A 72 10.51 31.78 1.93
CA LYS A 72 11.55 32.38 2.76
C LYS A 72 12.93 31.72 2.62
N GLN A 73 12.96 30.49 2.12
CA GLN A 73 14.21 29.78 1.80
C GLN A 73 14.96 30.50 0.68
N TYR A 74 14.25 31.23 -0.18
CA TYR A 74 14.77 31.87 -1.37
C TYR A 74 14.74 33.39 -1.23
N ASN A 75 15.83 34.07 -1.54
CA ASN A 75 15.95 35.51 -1.37
C ASN A 75 15.32 36.34 -2.52
N TYR A 76 14.48 35.72 -3.36
CA TYR A 76 13.91 36.32 -4.56
C TYR A 76 12.40 36.15 -4.64
N ASP A 77 11.72 37.06 -5.34
CA ASP A 77 10.30 36.91 -5.67
C ASP A 77 10.11 35.71 -6.62
N THR A 78 9.69 34.59 -6.05
CA THR A 78 9.64 33.31 -6.75
C THR A 78 8.28 33.02 -7.37
N ILE A 79 7.22 33.29 -6.62
CA ILE A 79 5.81 33.18 -7.03
C ILE A 79 5.04 34.35 -6.42
N SER A 80 4.16 34.97 -7.20
CA SER A 80 3.40 36.12 -6.74
C SER A 80 2.11 35.67 -6.06
N ILE A 81 2.10 35.73 -4.72
CA ILE A 81 0.92 35.49 -3.90
C ILE A 81 0.42 36.81 -3.32
N ASP A 82 -0.80 37.18 -3.68
CA ASP A 82 -1.45 38.36 -3.13
C ASP A 82 -2.09 38.03 -1.78
N ASN A 83 -1.57 38.62 -0.73
CA ASN A 83 -2.03 38.39 0.65
C ASN A 83 -3.53 38.71 0.86
N ARG A 84 -4.16 39.47 -0.02
CA ARG A 84 -5.61 39.77 0.05
C ARG A 84 -6.47 38.52 -0.17
N PHE A 85 -5.92 37.50 -0.86
CA PHE A 85 -6.59 36.21 -1.11
C PHE A 85 -6.21 35.14 -0.13
N VAL A 86 -5.28 35.41 0.80
CA VAL A 86 -4.80 34.45 1.82
C VAL A 86 -5.61 34.63 3.09
N GLU A 87 -6.33 33.58 3.49
CA GLU A 87 -7.09 33.56 4.75
C GLU A 87 -6.21 33.16 5.92
N ALA A 88 -5.35 32.16 5.74
CA ALA A 88 -4.41 31.68 6.77
C ALA A 88 -3.14 31.16 6.10
N MET A 89 -2.01 31.35 6.77
CA MET A 89 -0.71 30.83 6.38
C MET A 89 -0.03 30.19 7.59
N THR A 90 0.50 29.01 7.41
CA THR A 90 1.35 28.32 8.41
C THR A 90 2.58 27.72 7.75
N THR A 91 3.53 27.38 8.57
CA THR A 91 4.74 26.69 8.12
C THR A 91 4.96 25.41 8.91
N TYR A 92 5.55 24.42 8.29
CA TYR A 92 5.99 23.23 8.99
C TYR A 92 7.35 22.74 8.49
N ILE A 93 8.09 22.08 9.38
CA ILE A 93 9.38 21.44 9.07
C ILE A 93 9.32 20.02 9.62
N PRO A 94 9.45 19.00 8.78
CA PRO A 94 9.59 17.62 9.22
C PRO A 94 11.06 17.36 9.60
N LEU A 95 11.30 16.79 10.77
CA LEU A 95 12.60 16.37 11.25
C LEU A 95 12.52 14.89 11.61
N GLU A 96 12.85 14.02 10.65
CA GLU A 96 12.66 12.58 10.74
C GLU A 96 13.53 11.91 11.79
N LYS A 97 14.80 12.32 11.84
CA LYS A 97 15.83 11.71 12.70
C LYS A 97 16.29 12.72 13.74
N ASP A 98 15.49 12.92 14.76
CA ASP A 98 15.84 13.78 15.89
C ASP A 98 15.56 13.04 17.20
N TYR A 99 15.82 13.67 18.35
CA TYR A 99 15.64 13.04 19.65
C TYR A 99 15.29 14.03 20.74
N VAL A 100 14.68 13.52 21.81
CA VAL A 100 14.51 14.22 23.09
C VAL A 100 15.24 13.45 24.19
N ILE A 101 15.67 14.17 25.22
CA ILE A 101 16.33 13.59 26.38
C ILE A 101 15.39 13.67 27.58
N SER A 102 15.10 12.51 28.16
CA SER A 102 14.34 12.38 29.41
C SER A 102 15.25 11.78 30.50
N GLY A 103 15.67 12.58 31.48
CA GLY A 103 16.68 12.16 32.42
C GLY A 103 18.03 11.94 31.73
N THR A 104 18.54 10.73 31.73
CA THR A 104 19.76 10.29 31.02
C THR A 104 19.48 9.64 29.64
N ASN A 105 18.24 9.27 29.36
CA ASN A 105 17.90 8.52 28.16
C ASN A 105 17.62 9.43 26.97
N ARG A 106 18.21 9.11 25.82
CA ARG A 106 17.89 9.68 24.52
C ARG A 106 16.79 8.87 23.88
N ILE A 107 15.72 9.52 23.49
CA ILE A 107 14.55 8.87 22.89
C ILE A 107 14.37 9.44 21.50
N PRO A 108 14.56 8.63 20.45
CA PRO A 108 14.35 9.06 19.08
C PRO A 108 12.92 9.53 18.84
N ALA A 109 12.77 10.60 18.04
CA ALA A 109 11.50 11.25 17.76
C ALA A 109 11.45 11.78 16.34
N ARG A 110 10.31 11.59 15.69
CA ARG A 110 9.94 12.34 14.49
C ARG A 110 9.33 13.67 14.95
N CYS A 111 10.05 14.75 14.72
CA CYS A 111 9.64 16.07 15.18
C CYS A 111 8.96 16.84 14.04
N LEU A 112 7.79 17.38 14.29
CA LEU A 112 7.13 18.36 13.42
C LEU A 112 7.27 19.73 14.05
N VAL A 113 8.00 20.62 13.38
CA VAL A 113 8.15 22.02 13.86
C VAL A 113 7.09 22.86 13.17
N THR A 114 6.26 23.57 13.92
CA THR A 114 5.19 24.40 13.35
C THR A 114 4.76 25.53 14.32
N ASP A 115 3.72 26.27 13.94
CA ASP A 115 3.10 27.30 14.76
C ASP A 115 1.65 26.95 15.14
N SER A 116 1.01 27.81 15.93
CA SER A 116 -0.37 27.57 16.39
C SER A 116 -1.42 27.69 15.26
N VAL A 117 -1.09 28.31 14.12
CA VAL A 117 -2.00 28.44 12.97
C VAL A 117 -2.18 27.08 12.28
N PHE A 118 -1.20 26.19 12.40
CA PHE A 118 -1.29 24.84 11.89
C PHE A 118 -2.56 24.11 12.36
N PHE A 119 -2.96 24.29 13.61
CA PHE A 119 -4.18 23.68 14.18
C PHE A 119 -5.48 24.36 13.73
N GLN A 120 -5.40 25.51 13.06
CA GLN A 120 -6.56 26.12 12.37
C GLN A 120 -6.76 25.50 10.99
N LEU A 121 -5.71 24.94 10.40
CA LEU A 121 -5.78 24.22 9.12
C LEU A 121 -6.05 22.72 9.34
N PHE A 122 -5.41 22.11 10.33
CA PHE A 122 -5.52 20.68 10.62
C PHE A 122 -6.16 20.45 11.99
N HIS A 123 -7.28 19.76 11.98
CA HIS A 123 -8.00 19.43 13.22
C HIS A 123 -7.47 18.13 13.82
N TYR A 124 -6.76 18.24 14.95
CA TYR A 124 -6.33 17.11 15.75
C TYR A 124 -7.15 17.01 17.04
N PRO A 125 -7.59 15.81 17.46
CA PRO A 125 -8.28 15.66 18.74
C PRO A 125 -7.33 15.89 19.91
N ILE A 126 -7.81 16.58 20.93
CA ILE A 126 -7.05 16.82 22.17
C ILE A 126 -7.38 15.69 23.15
N VAL A 127 -6.37 14.96 23.59
CA VAL A 127 -6.49 13.94 24.63
C VAL A 127 -6.36 14.57 26.00
N GLN A 128 -5.37 15.46 26.16
CA GLN A 128 -5.10 16.16 27.43
C GLN A 128 -4.35 17.48 27.18
N GLY A 129 -4.56 18.48 28.03
CA GLY A 129 -3.86 19.77 27.97
C GLY A 129 -4.46 20.71 26.90
N LYS A 130 -3.60 21.44 26.19
CA LYS A 130 -3.99 22.47 25.20
C LYS A 130 -3.21 22.32 23.91
N LEU A 131 -3.85 22.51 22.75
CA LEU A 131 -3.19 22.64 21.44
C LEU A 131 -2.70 24.08 21.26
N SER A 132 -1.57 24.40 21.87
CA SER A 132 -1.03 25.74 21.85
C SER A 132 0.50 25.68 21.79
N LEU A 133 1.08 26.45 20.87
CA LEU A 133 2.52 26.63 20.70
C LEU A 133 2.87 28.11 20.94
N THR A 134 2.41 28.66 22.07
CA THR A 134 2.51 30.11 22.36
C THR A 134 3.90 30.52 22.76
N THR A 135 4.60 29.66 23.50
CA THR A 135 5.98 29.93 23.94
C THR A 135 7.00 29.18 23.08
N PRO A 136 8.23 29.64 22.96
CA PRO A 136 9.29 28.92 22.27
C PRO A 136 9.52 27.50 22.80
N GLN A 137 9.30 27.29 24.11
CA GLN A 137 9.49 26.00 24.78
C GLN A 137 8.29 25.08 24.71
N SER A 138 7.16 25.50 24.11
CA SER A 138 5.95 24.66 24.01
C SER A 138 6.19 23.43 23.14
N ALA A 139 5.77 22.26 23.65
CA ALA A 139 5.80 21.01 22.92
C ALA A 139 4.49 20.25 23.10
N LEU A 140 4.05 19.54 22.06
CA LEU A 140 2.91 18.63 22.10
C LEU A 140 3.37 17.23 21.73
N LEU A 141 2.88 16.22 22.43
CA LEU A 141 3.23 14.83 22.18
C LEU A 141 2.04 14.06 21.61
N THR A 142 2.30 13.08 20.77
CA THR A 142 1.26 12.10 20.45
C THR A 142 1.02 11.19 21.67
N GLU A 143 -0.20 10.66 21.78
CA GLU A 143 -0.56 9.77 22.89
C GLU A 143 0.39 8.56 22.99
N LYS A 144 0.73 7.95 21.85
CA LYS A 144 1.66 6.82 21.77
C LYS A 144 3.06 7.18 22.28
N TYR A 145 3.55 8.34 21.87
CA TYR A 145 4.90 8.80 22.26
C TYR A 145 4.94 9.25 23.73
N ALA A 146 3.89 9.90 24.23
CA ALA A 146 3.75 10.23 25.63
C ALA A 146 3.78 8.99 26.53
N ARG A 147 3.08 7.92 26.14
CA ARG A 147 3.13 6.64 26.85
C ARG A 147 4.51 5.98 26.79
N LYS A 148 5.24 6.11 25.69
CA LYS A 148 6.62 5.60 25.55
C LYS A 148 7.59 6.27 26.53
N ILE A 149 7.45 7.58 26.76
CA ILE A 149 8.36 8.36 27.62
C ILE A 149 7.96 8.28 29.10
N PHE A 150 6.66 8.46 29.39
CA PHE A 150 6.16 8.67 30.76
C PHE A 150 5.34 7.48 31.31
N GLY A 151 5.10 6.44 30.49
CA GLY A 151 4.26 5.33 30.89
C GLY A 151 2.83 5.79 31.20
N ASN A 152 2.40 5.60 32.44
CA ASN A 152 1.09 6.00 32.95
C ASN A 152 1.09 7.33 33.72
N GLU A 153 2.24 8.00 33.82
CA GLU A 153 2.34 9.27 34.52
C GLU A 153 1.76 10.42 33.69
N ASN A 154 1.23 11.44 34.37
CA ASN A 154 0.75 12.64 33.69
C ASN A 154 1.92 13.41 33.03
N PRO A 155 1.96 13.54 31.71
CA PRO A 155 3.05 14.21 30.99
C PRO A 155 2.93 15.74 30.98
N ILE A 156 1.74 16.30 31.27
CA ILE A 156 1.51 17.76 31.17
C ILE A 156 2.36 18.52 32.18
N GLY A 157 3.07 19.56 31.71
CA GLY A 157 3.95 20.41 32.54
C GLY A 157 5.34 19.80 32.80
N LYS A 158 5.60 18.54 32.36
CA LYS A 158 6.94 17.96 32.45
C LYS A 158 7.87 18.57 31.41
N VAL A 159 9.14 18.66 31.79
CA VAL A 159 10.20 19.23 30.95
C VAL A 159 11.04 18.10 30.35
N LEU A 160 11.24 18.17 29.04
CA LEU A 160 12.18 17.35 28.30
C LEU A 160 13.26 18.24 27.72
N ARG A 161 14.45 17.71 27.48
CA ARG A 161 15.52 18.46 26.80
C ARG A 161 15.52 18.03 25.31
N TYR A 162 15.39 19.01 24.44
CA TYR A 162 15.47 18.75 22.99
C TYR A 162 16.93 18.59 22.54
N SER A 163 17.20 18.00 21.43
CA SER A 163 18.52 17.69 20.88
C SER A 163 19.47 18.90 20.79
N ASN A 164 18.92 20.11 20.60
CA ASN A 164 19.69 21.37 20.58
C ASN A 164 20.10 21.90 21.98
N GLY A 165 19.82 21.13 23.02
CA GLY A 165 20.14 21.48 24.40
C GLY A 165 19.15 22.39 25.11
N LYS A 166 18.06 22.83 24.42
CA LYS A 166 17.02 23.68 25.04
C LYS A 166 15.97 22.81 25.73
N ASP A 167 15.46 23.33 26.81
CA ASP A 167 14.37 22.68 27.54
C ASP A 167 13.03 22.99 26.85
N ILE A 168 12.18 21.95 26.72
CA ILE A 168 10.83 22.02 26.17
C ILE A 168 9.82 21.51 27.20
N THR A 169 8.66 22.13 27.27
CA THR A 169 7.59 21.79 28.23
C THR A 169 6.41 21.19 27.51
N VAL A 170 5.94 20.05 27.98
CA VAL A 170 4.77 19.36 27.41
C VAL A 170 3.50 20.12 27.80
N GLU A 171 2.84 20.76 26.85
CA GLU A 171 1.60 21.54 27.07
C GLU A 171 0.34 20.74 26.71
N GLY A 172 0.45 19.73 25.85
CA GLY A 172 -0.70 18.94 25.43
C GLY A 172 -0.35 17.59 24.84
N ILE A 173 -1.36 16.74 24.84
CA ILE A 173 -1.34 15.42 24.19
C ILE A 173 -2.33 15.44 23.02
N VAL A 174 -1.81 15.11 21.85
CA VAL A 174 -2.54 15.07 20.59
C VAL A 174 -2.94 13.63 20.30
N GLY A 175 -4.23 13.41 20.04
CA GLY A 175 -4.74 12.12 19.58
C GLY A 175 -4.57 11.94 18.08
N GLU A 176 -4.68 10.68 17.64
CA GLU A 176 -4.70 10.38 16.21
C GLU A 176 -6.03 10.85 15.59
N PRO A 177 -6.02 11.49 14.42
CA PRO A 177 -7.24 11.84 13.70
C PRO A 177 -7.94 10.57 13.17
N GLU A 178 -9.25 10.66 12.93
CA GLU A 178 -10.04 9.52 12.43
C GLU A 178 -9.65 9.08 11.00
N CYS A 179 -9.04 9.98 10.23
CA CYS A 179 -8.56 9.71 8.88
C CYS A 179 -7.05 9.39 8.88
N LYS A 180 -6.59 8.77 7.79
CA LYS A 180 -5.16 8.63 7.51
C LYS A 180 -4.56 10.01 7.24
N THR A 181 -3.34 10.25 7.70
CA THR A 181 -2.64 11.52 7.49
C THR A 181 -1.41 11.33 6.60
N THR A 182 -1.13 12.33 5.78
CA THR A 182 0.13 12.37 5.00
C THR A 182 1.33 12.62 5.91
N ILE A 183 1.18 13.49 6.92
CA ILE A 183 2.25 13.88 7.83
C ILE A 183 2.19 13.03 9.10
N ASN A 184 3.27 12.33 9.41
CA ASN A 184 3.40 11.46 10.58
C ASN A 184 4.48 12.01 11.51
N PHE A 185 4.18 12.15 12.81
CA PHE A 185 5.09 12.71 13.81
C PHE A 185 4.87 12.07 15.18
N ASP A 186 5.85 12.23 16.07
CA ASP A 186 5.79 11.81 17.48
C ASP A 186 5.67 13.00 18.43
N ILE A 187 6.29 14.13 18.06
CA ILE A 187 6.30 15.38 18.84
C ILE A 187 6.10 16.58 17.91
N ILE A 188 5.36 17.58 18.38
CA ILE A 188 5.24 18.87 17.72
C ILE A 188 5.97 19.91 18.55
N LEU A 189 6.84 20.69 17.90
CA LEU A 189 7.65 21.74 18.50
C LEU A 189 7.27 23.11 17.97
N SER A 190 7.41 24.13 18.81
CA SER A 190 7.19 25.51 18.39
C SER A 190 8.27 25.97 17.40
N SER A 191 7.86 26.55 16.28
CA SER A 191 8.78 27.16 15.29
C SER A 191 9.65 28.27 15.87
N LYS A 192 9.23 28.87 17.00
CA LYS A 192 9.97 29.89 17.74
C LYS A 192 11.15 29.34 18.56
N LEU A 193 11.26 28.01 18.68
CA LEU A 193 12.34 27.38 19.47
C LEU A 193 13.71 27.66 18.83
N SER A 194 13.79 27.75 17.49
CA SER A 194 15.02 28.08 16.77
C SER A 194 14.76 29.01 15.59
N GLN A 195 15.53 30.12 15.50
CA GLN A 195 15.47 31.06 14.37
C GLN A 195 15.98 30.47 13.05
N HIS A 196 16.82 29.43 13.13
CA HIS A 196 17.36 28.77 11.93
C HIS A 196 16.28 28.07 11.11
N TRP A 197 15.24 27.60 11.75
CA TRP A 197 14.12 26.92 11.11
C TRP A 197 13.28 27.79 10.17
N GLU A 198 13.37 29.12 10.28
CA GLU A 198 12.67 30.02 9.35
C GLU A 198 13.05 29.87 7.88
N ARG A 199 14.24 29.27 7.60
CA ARG A 199 14.77 29.09 6.25
C ARG A 199 14.58 27.67 5.68
N MET A 200 14.06 26.73 6.44
CA MET A 200 13.93 25.31 6.03
C MET A 200 12.49 24.83 6.10
N ASN A 201 11.53 25.73 5.98
CA ASN A 201 10.13 25.41 6.16
C ASN A 201 9.41 25.12 4.85
N THR A 202 8.35 24.33 4.94
CA THR A 202 7.31 24.21 3.93
C THR A 202 6.18 25.15 4.29
N GLU A 203 5.73 25.96 3.35
CA GLU A 203 4.64 26.92 3.56
C GLU A 203 3.32 26.35 3.05
N LEU A 204 2.28 26.47 3.88
CA LEU A 204 0.90 26.13 3.57
C LEU A 204 0.04 27.38 3.57
N TYR A 205 -0.75 27.55 2.53
CA TYR A 205 -1.66 28.68 2.35
C TYR A 205 -3.10 28.19 2.22
N ARG A 206 -4.01 28.74 3.01
CA ARG A 206 -5.44 28.62 2.76
C ARG A 206 -5.91 29.86 2.04
N PHE A 207 -6.39 29.66 0.83
CA PHE A 207 -6.91 30.73 -0.01
C PHE A 207 -8.41 30.92 0.16
N LEU A 208 -8.88 32.16 -0.05
CA LEU A 208 -10.30 32.43 -0.12
C LEU A 208 -10.95 31.73 -1.32
N PRO A 209 -12.22 31.28 -1.19
CA PRO A 209 -12.93 30.65 -2.30
C PRO A 209 -12.98 31.58 -3.54
N GLY A 210 -12.70 31.02 -4.72
CA GLY A 210 -12.68 31.76 -5.99
C GLY A 210 -11.35 32.40 -6.36
N THR A 211 -10.27 32.15 -5.59
CA THR A 211 -8.91 32.58 -5.97
C THR A 211 -8.43 31.77 -7.19
N ASP A 212 -7.92 32.51 -8.20
CA ASP A 212 -7.37 31.85 -9.41
C ASP A 212 -5.96 31.29 -9.16
N ILE A 213 -5.91 30.05 -8.72
CA ILE A 213 -4.66 29.31 -8.48
C ILE A 213 -3.84 29.14 -9.76
N ASN A 214 -4.48 29.02 -10.94
CA ASN A 214 -3.78 28.88 -12.22
C ASN A 214 -3.03 30.17 -12.59
N ALA A 215 -3.60 31.33 -12.31
CA ALA A 215 -2.93 32.60 -12.50
C ALA A 215 -1.68 32.72 -11.61
N ILE A 216 -1.79 32.30 -10.33
CA ILE A 216 -0.64 32.27 -9.40
C ILE A 216 0.43 31.29 -9.92
N ASN A 217 0.07 30.07 -10.27
CA ASN A 217 1.00 29.07 -10.81
C ASN A 217 1.71 29.55 -12.08
N LYS A 218 1.04 30.31 -12.92
CA LYS A 218 1.65 30.89 -14.12
C LYS A 218 2.79 31.87 -13.77
N THR A 219 2.71 32.59 -12.65
CA THR A 219 3.80 33.48 -12.19
C THR A 219 5.03 32.68 -11.74
N GLY A 220 4.83 31.53 -11.09
CA GLY A 220 5.88 30.64 -10.61
C GLY A 220 6.49 29.74 -11.69
N SER A 221 5.79 29.54 -12.82
CA SER A 221 6.26 28.65 -13.91
C SER A 221 7.44 29.21 -14.71
N VAL A 222 7.78 30.48 -14.52
CA VAL A 222 8.95 31.10 -15.17
C VAL A 222 10.22 30.60 -14.49
N PRO A 223 11.14 29.95 -15.21
CA PRO A 223 12.39 29.47 -14.65
C PRO A 223 13.26 30.62 -14.11
N ARG A 224 13.72 30.48 -12.88
CA ARG A 224 14.52 31.51 -12.19
C ARG A 224 15.74 30.91 -11.51
N TYR A 225 16.82 31.70 -11.45
CA TYR A 225 17.99 31.37 -10.64
C TYR A 225 17.72 31.81 -9.20
N ILE A 226 17.92 30.91 -8.25
CA ILE A 226 17.70 31.20 -6.81
C ILE A 226 18.97 31.74 -6.17
N ASN A 227 20.11 31.28 -6.62
CA ASN A 227 21.42 31.74 -6.18
C ASN A 227 22.09 32.58 -7.29
N ASP A 228 23.22 33.25 -6.94
CA ASP A 228 24.02 33.90 -7.95
C ASP A 228 24.38 32.89 -9.06
N PRO A 229 24.02 33.15 -10.32
CA PRO A 229 24.29 32.22 -11.44
C PRO A 229 25.78 31.88 -11.60
N LYS A 230 26.64 32.62 -10.95
CA LYS A 230 28.06 32.33 -10.88
C LYS A 230 28.37 31.09 -10.02
N TYR A 231 27.55 30.78 -9.03
CA TYR A 231 27.78 29.68 -8.08
C TYR A 231 26.77 28.56 -8.23
N ASP A 232 25.55 28.87 -8.66
CA ASP A 232 24.49 27.89 -8.87
C ASP A 232 23.66 28.27 -10.09
N THR A 233 23.73 27.47 -11.15
CA THR A 233 23.08 27.73 -12.43
C THR A 233 21.79 26.98 -12.62
N ARG A 234 21.34 26.24 -11.62
CA ARG A 234 20.06 25.53 -11.67
C ARG A 234 18.90 26.51 -11.74
N THR A 235 17.96 26.19 -12.57
CA THR A 235 16.71 26.94 -12.67
C THR A 235 15.64 26.25 -11.84
N HIS A 236 14.87 27.03 -11.17
CA HIS A 236 13.76 26.61 -10.32
C HIS A 236 12.46 27.17 -10.84
N THR A 237 11.42 26.36 -10.83
CA THR A 237 10.05 26.78 -11.06
C THR A 237 9.22 26.47 -9.81
N PHE A 238 8.18 27.23 -9.60
CA PHE A 238 7.33 27.13 -8.41
C PHE A 238 5.89 26.90 -8.82
N SER A 239 5.17 26.13 -8.03
CA SER A 239 3.75 25.87 -8.20
C SER A 239 3.08 25.64 -6.86
N LEU A 240 1.79 25.88 -6.80
CA LEU A 240 0.93 25.49 -5.68
C LEU A 240 0.38 24.11 -5.95
N ILE A 241 0.53 23.22 -4.99
CA ILE A 241 -0.06 21.87 -5.00
C ILE A 241 -1.10 21.79 -3.88
N SER A 242 -2.31 21.31 -4.18
CA SER A 242 -3.33 21.11 -3.17
C SER A 242 -2.92 20.04 -2.16
N VAL A 243 -3.21 20.25 -0.87
CA VAL A 243 -3.01 19.23 0.19
C VAL A 243 -3.68 17.90 -0.19
N LYS A 244 -4.83 17.94 -0.87
CA LYS A 244 -5.54 16.78 -1.38
C LYS A 244 -4.70 15.93 -2.34
N ASP A 245 -3.83 16.57 -3.14
CA ASP A 245 -3.06 15.93 -4.19
C ASP A 245 -1.65 15.50 -3.72
N ILE A 246 -1.15 16.09 -2.61
CA ILE A 246 0.18 15.78 -2.07
C ILE A 246 0.36 14.28 -1.82
N TYR A 247 -0.62 13.62 -1.22
CA TYR A 247 -0.55 12.19 -0.92
C TYR A 247 -0.37 11.33 -2.18
N TRP A 248 -0.99 11.72 -3.28
CA TRP A 248 -1.03 10.98 -4.54
C TRP A 248 0.08 11.33 -5.53
N ASP A 249 0.81 12.43 -5.30
CA ASP A 249 1.88 12.86 -6.19
C ASP A 249 3.18 12.10 -5.91
N GLY A 250 3.38 10.99 -6.62
CA GLY A 250 4.61 10.19 -6.54
C GLY A 250 5.85 10.87 -7.13
N SER A 251 5.70 12.03 -7.77
CA SER A 251 6.83 12.78 -8.34
C SER A 251 7.53 13.70 -7.32
N LEU A 252 6.96 13.87 -6.14
CA LEU A 252 7.60 14.59 -5.04
C LEU A 252 8.70 13.72 -4.44
N THR A 253 9.97 14.02 -4.79
CA THR A 253 11.15 13.24 -4.43
C THR A 253 11.82 13.71 -3.15
N ASP A 254 11.69 15.01 -2.84
CA ASP A 254 12.29 15.64 -1.66
C ASP A 254 11.33 15.52 -0.45
N ARG A 255 11.20 14.30 0.05
CA ARG A 255 10.37 13.97 1.22
C ARG A 255 11.16 13.11 2.19
N GLU A 256 10.96 13.37 3.47
CA GLU A 256 11.41 12.51 4.56
C GLU A 256 10.50 11.24 4.60
N PRO A 257 10.96 10.05 4.15
CA PRO A 257 10.06 8.89 3.91
C PRO A 257 9.34 8.40 5.17
N ALA A 258 9.95 8.52 6.36
CA ALA A 258 9.33 8.09 7.61
C ALA A 258 8.27 9.07 8.14
N MET A 259 8.27 10.31 7.65
CA MET A 259 7.30 11.34 8.05
C MET A 259 6.21 11.57 7.03
N PHE A 260 6.48 11.33 5.73
CA PHE A 260 5.51 11.52 4.66
C PHE A 260 5.07 10.21 4.04
N LEU A 261 3.78 9.92 4.19
CA LEU A 261 3.16 8.78 3.52
C LEU A 261 2.75 9.18 2.10
N SER A 262 2.95 8.29 1.15
CA SER A 262 2.49 8.44 -0.24
C SER A 262 1.54 7.32 -0.62
N GLY A 263 0.55 7.65 -1.43
CA GLY A 263 -0.43 6.71 -1.98
C GLY A 263 -0.02 6.16 -3.34
N ASN A 264 -0.60 5.04 -3.71
CA ASN A 264 -0.42 4.44 -5.01
C ASN A 264 -1.79 4.28 -5.70
N HIS A 265 -2.06 5.13 -6.69
CA HIS A 265 -3.31 5.07 -7.48
C HIS A 265 -3.54 3.72 -8.13
N SER A 266 -2.50 3.12 -8.71
CA SER A 266 -2.63 1.82 -9.38
C SER A 266 -3.04 0.72 -8.41
N HIS A 267 -2.47 0.73 -7.20
CA HIS A 267 -2.85 -0.22 -6.14
C HIS A 267 -4.32 -0.04 -5.73
N LEU A 268 -4.78 1.20 -5.57
CA LEU A 268 -6.17 1.50 -5.20
C LEU A 268 -7.18 1.06 -6.28
N ILE A 269 -6.87 1.31 -7.57
CA ILE A 269 -7.70 0.88 -8.70
C ILE A 269 -7.82 -0.65 -8.71
N ILE A 270 -6.72 -1.35 -8.50
CA ILE A 270 -6.69 -2.80 -8.44
C ILE A 270 -7.58 -3.34 -7.31
N LEU A 271 -7.41 -2.82 -6.10
CA LEU A 271 -8.23 -3.21 -4.94
C LEU A 271 -9.72 -2.93 -5.16
N SER A 272 -10.04 -1.80 -5.79
CA SER A 272 -11.41 -1.46 -6.17
C SER A 272 -11.99 -2.46 -7.17
N GLY A 273 -11.18 -2.88 -8.14
CA GLY A 273 -11.54 -3.93 -9.10
C GLY A 273 -11.80 -5.28 -8.42
N VAL A 274 -10.92 -5.71 -7.51
CA VAL A 274 -11.09 -6.94 -6.72
C VAL A 274 -12.36 -6.87 -5.86
N CYS A 275 -12.59 -5.75 -5.19
CA CYS A 275 -13.79 -5.52 -4.38
C CYS A 275 -15.07 -5.68 -5.21
N LEU A 276 -15.11 -5.06 -6.39
CA LEU A 276 -16.23 -5.18 -7.34
C LEU A 276 -16.44 -6.63 -7.79
N LEU A 277 -15.38 -7.34 -8.16
CA LEU A 277 -15.45 -8.73 -8.61
C LEU A 277 -15.96 -9.67 -7.50
N LEU A 278 -15.51 -9.46 -6.26
CA LEU A 278 -16.01 -10.24 -5.12
C LEU A 278 -17.47 -9.98 -4.82
N LEU A 279 -17.87 -8.71 -4.83
CA LEU A 279 -19.27 -8.33 -4.65
C LEU A 279 -20.16 -8.95 -5.75
N LEU A 280 -19.74 -8.86 -7.01
CA LEU A 280 -20.43 -9.50 -8.15
C LEU A 280 -20.52 -11.01 -7.97
N THR A 281 -19.45 -11.68 -7.54
CA THR A 281 -19.45 -13.12 -7.28
C THR A 281 -20.50 -13.49 -6.22
N GLY A 282 -20.59 -12.73 -5.13
CA GLY A 282 -21.62 -12.93 -4.10
C GLY A 282 -23.03 -12.69 -4.59
N ILE A 283 -23.26 -11.63 -5.36
CA ILE A 283 -24.56 -11.31 -5.94
C ILE A 283 -25.01 -12.40 -6.93
N LEU A 284 -24.12 -12.83 -7.83
CA LEU A 284 -24.40 -13.89 -8.81
C LEU A 284 -24.71 -15.21 -8.10
N ASN A 285 -23.96 -15.54 -7.06
CA ASN A 285 -24.22 -16.71 -6.22
C ASN A 285 -25.59 -16.62 -5.55
N PHE A 286 -25.90 -15.47 -4.94
CA PHE A 286 -27.17 -15.23 -4.28
C PHE A 286 -28.35 -15.37 -5.25
N ILE A 287 -28.30 -14.71 -6.41
CA ILE A 287 -29.34 -14.77 -7.43
C ILE A 287 -29.52 -16.22 -7.91
N ASN A 288 -28.43 -16.92 -8.16
CA ASN A 288 -28.45 -18.29 -8.68
C ASN A 288 -29.13 -19.26 -7.69
N LEU A 289 -28.78 -19.18 -6.41
CA LEU A 289 -29.40 -19.99 -5.37
C LEU A 289 -30.85 -19.58 -5.06
N TYR A 290 -31.14 -18.29 -5.09
CA TYR A 290 -32.49 -17.78 -4.89
C TYR A 290 -33.43 -18.24 -6.00
N LEU A 291 -32.95 -18.26 -7.26
CA LEU A 291 -33.70 -18.83 -8.38
C LEU A 291 -34.05 -20.30 -8.20
N VAL A 292 -33.14 -21.09 -7.64
CA VAL A 292 -33.39 -22.49 -7.28
C VAL A 292 -34.50 -22.61 -6.24
N ALA A 293 -34.49 -21.77 -5.22
CA ALA A 293 -35.54 -21.75 -4.19
C ALA A 293 -36.91 -21.34 -4.76
N LEU A 294 -36.92 -20.37 -5.67
CA LEU A 294 -38.12 -19.88 -6.33
C LEU A 294 -38.79 -20.90 -7.25
N LEU A 295 -38.01 -21.77 -7.94
CA LEU A 295 -38.58 -22.80 -8.79
C LEU A 295 -39.53 -23.75 -8.05
N ARG A 296 -39.34 -23.93 -6.75
CA ARG A 296 -40.23 -24.71 -5.89
C ARG A 296 -41.57 -24.01 -5.62
N ARG A 297 -41.60 -22.67 -5.78
CA ARG A 297 -42.79 -21.83 -5.51
C ARG A 297 -43.55 -21.46 -6.76
N GLY A 298 -43.19 -21.98 -7.93
CA GLY A 298 -43.88 -21.67 -9.18
C GLY A 298 -45.39 -21.90 -9.10
N LYS A 299 -45.84 -23.00 -8.47
CA LYS A 299 -47.25 -23.31 -8.23
C LYS A 299 -47.90 -22.26 -7.31
N GLU A 300 -47.24 -21.86 -6.22
CA GLU A 300 -47.74 -20.85 -5.27
C GLU A 300 -47.96 -19.49 -5.96
N TYR A 301 -46.93 -19.02 -6.72
CA TYR A 301 -47.06 -17.77 -7.47
C TYR A 301 -48.10 -17.83 -8.59
N GLY A 302 -48.16 -18.96 -9.29
CA GLY A 302 -49.21 -19.19 -10.30
C GLY A 302 -50.60 -19.10 -9.68
N LEU A 303 -50.81 -19.75 -8.54
CA LEU A 303 -52.08 -19.72 -7.79
C LEU A 303 -52.44 -18.30 -7.33
N LYS A 304 -51.47 -17.58 -6.74
CA LYS A 304 -51.67 -16.19 -6.32
C LYS A 304 -52.09 -15.27 -7.48
N LYS A 305 -51.53 -15.48 -8.67
CA LYS A 305 -51.94 -14.76 -9.89
C LYS A 305 -53.38 -15.07 -10.32
N VAL A 306 -53.78 -16.35 -10.27
CA VAL A 306 -55.15 -16.74 -10.55
C VAL A 306 -56.15 -16.06 -9.61
N PHE A 307 -55.77 -15.87 -8.32
CA PHE A 307 -56.53 -15.12 -7.33
C PHE A 307 -56.35 -13.59 -7.39
N GLY A 308 -55.78 -13.05 -8.51
CA GLY A 308 -55.77 -11.63 -8.78
C GLY A 308 -54.65 -10.82 -8.10
N VAL A 309 -53.57 -11.47 -7.61
CA VAL A 309 -52.42 -10.73 -7.04
C VAL A 309 -51.73 -9.95 -8.17
N CYS A 310 -51.67 -8.61 -8.02
CA CYS A 310 -51.04 -7.73 -8.99
C CYS A 310 -49.50 -7.79 -8.89
N GLY A 311 -48.83 -7.37 -9.98
CA GLY A 311 -47.37 -7.38 -10.09
C GLY A 311 -46.66 -6.63 -8.96
N LYS A 312 -47.22 -5.47 -8.50
CA LYS A 312 -46.63 -4.68 -7.38
C LYS A 312 -46.60 -5.48 -6.08
N THR A 313 -47.68 -6.21 -5.76
CA THR A 313 -47.72 -7.05 -4.54
C THR A 313 -46.75 -8.23 -4.64
N LEU A 314 -46.60 -8.80 -5.87
CA LEU A 314 -45.61 -9.85 -6.13
C LEU A 314 -44.17 -9.34 -5.90
N PHE A 315 -43.83 -8.18 -6.46
CA PHE A 315 -42.53 -7.55 -6.24
C PHE A 315 -42.25 -7.30 -4.75
N ALA A 316 -43.22 -6.67 -4.04
CA ALA A 316 -43.08 -6.40 -2.61
C ALA A 316 -42.82 -7.65 -1.77
N ASN A 317 -43.48 -8.78 -2.08
CA ASN A 317 -43.25 -10.04 -1.38
C ASN A 317 -41.83 -10.57 -1.61
N ILE A 318 -41.36 -10.57 -2.88
CA ILE A 318 -40.00 -10.99 -3.24
C ILE A 318 -38.95 -10.06 -2.58
N TRP A 319 -39.20 -8.76 -2.61
CA TRP A 319 -38.28 -7.77 -2.05
C TRP A 319 -38.14 -7.90 -0.51
N ILE A 320 -39.25 -8.08 0.22
CA ILE A 320 -39.23 -8.28 1.68
C ILE A 320 -38.47 -9.57 2.04
N GLU A 321 -38.65 -10.66 1.29
CA GLU A 321 -37.92 -11.90 1.52
C GLU A 321 -36.41 -11.72 1.31
N ASN A 322 -36.02 -11.03 0.22
CA ASN A 322 -34.62 -10.73 -0.06
C ASN A 322 -34.04 -9.78 0.98
N THR A 323 -34.79 -8.77 1.44
CA THR A 323 -34.36 -7.87 2.51
C THR A 323 -34.04 -8.61 3.80
N LEU A 324 -34.88 -9.59 4.19
CA LEU A 324 -34.61 -10.41 5.38
C LEU A 324 -33.34 -11.25 5.23
N LEU A 325 -33.12 -11.84 4.04
CA LEU A 325 -31.89 -12.61 3.77
C LEU A 325 -30.66 -11.73 3.76
N VAL A 326 -30.72 -10.56 3.13
CA VAL A 326 -29.60 -9.62 3.07
C VAL A 326 -29.30 -9.05 4.46
N LEU A 327 -30.33 -8.71 5.26
CA LEU A 327 -30.15 -8.28 6.65
C LEU A 327 -29.45 -9.35 7.48
N SER A 328 -29.90 -10.61 7.38
CA SER A 328 -29.28 -11.73 8.10
C SER A 328 -27.83 -11.95 7.64
N ALA A 329 -27.57 -11.84 6.32
CA ALA A 329 -26.22 -11.98 5.78
C ALA A 329 -25.32 -10.83 6.21
N LEU A 330 -25.84 -9.60 6.27
CA LEU A 330 -25.12 -8.43 6.76
C LEU A 330 -24.72 -8.55 8.24
N LEU A 331 -25.63 -9.04 9.10
CA LEU A 331 -25.33 -9.30 10.50
C LEU A 331 -24.23 -10.37 10.67
N VAL A 332 -24.31 -11.44 9.88
CA VAL A 332 -23.27 -12.48 9.88
C VAL A 332 -21.96 -11.95 9.31
N SER A 333 -21.99 -11.08 8.28
CA SER A 333 -20.78 -10.48 7.73
C SER A 333 -20.07 -9.56 8.74
N TRP A 334 -20.81 -8.78 9.52
CA TRP A 334 -20.20 -7.99 10.61
C TRP A 334 -19.60 -8.87 11.71
N LEU A 335 -20.25 -9.99 12.04
CA LEU A 335 -19.68 -10.97 12.97
C LEU A 335 -18.36 -11.56 12.42
N ILE A 336 -18.31 -11.86 11.11
CA ILE A 336 -17.07 -12.35 10.46
C ILE A 336 -15.98 -11.27 10.51
N ILE A 337 -16.33 -10.02 10.23
CA ILE A 337 -15.40 -8.89 10.27
C ILE A 337 -14.80 -8.75 11.67
N GLU A 338 -15.61 -8.84 12.71
CA GLU A 338 -15.15 -8.75 14.10
C GLU A 338 -14.18 -9.89 14.47
N ILE A 339 -14.50 -11.13 14.07
CA ILE A 339 -13.62 -12.29 14.27
C ILE A 339 -12.29 -12.13 13.49
N MET A 340 -12.34 -11.49 12.32
CA MET A 340 -11.19 -11.27 11.46
C MET A 340 -10.46 -9.94 11.72
N SER A 341 -10.85 -9.17 12.75
CA SER A 341 -10.28 -7.84 13.04
C SER A 341 -8.76 -7.91 13.25
N ALA A 342 -8.26 -8.75 14.15
CA ALA A 342 -6.83 -8.86 14.41
C ALA A 342 -6.00 -9.31 13.18
N PRO A 343 -6.40 -10.33 12.38
CA PRO A 343 -5.73 -10.65 11.12
C PRO A 343 -5.76 -9.51 10.10
N THR A 344 -6.87 -8.76 10.01
CA THR A 344 -6.97 -7.64 9.06
C THR A 344 -6.15 -6.43 9.49
N GLU A 345 -6.08 -6.14 10.78
CA GLU A 345 -5.20 -5.12 11.35
C GLU A 345 -3.73 -5.43 11.05
N TYR A 346 -3.31 -6.68 11.25
CA TYR A 346 -1.95 -7.11 10.91
C TYR A 346 -1.65 -7.02 9.40
N LEU A 347 -2.62 -7.38 8.54
CA LEU A 347 -2.45 -7.39 7.08
C LEU A 347 -2.37 -5.98 6.49
N PHE A 348 -3.20 -5.06 6.97
CA PHE A 348 -3.30 -3.70 6.45
C PHE A 348 -2.51 -2.68 7.29
N ASP A 349 -1.92 -3.11 8.40
CA ASP A 349 -1.26 -2.24 9.40
C ASP A 349 -2.16 -1.09 9.85
N ILE A 350 -3.42 -1.40 10.15
CA ILE A 350 -4.46 -0.42 10.41
C ILE A 350 -5.41 -0.90 11.49
N HIS A 351 -5.58 -0.11 12.53
CA HIS A 351 -6.69 -0.29 13.47
C HIS A 351 -8.00 0.24 12.87
N PHE A 352 -8.98 -0.64 12.65
CA PHE A 352 -10.27 -0.26 12.11
C PHE A 352 -11.25 0.11 13.24
N SER A 353 -11.41 1.39 13.51
CA SER A 353 -12.53 1.89 14.32
C SER A 353 -13.85 1.87 13.53
N TYR A 354 -14.98 1.78 14.24
CA TYR A 354 -16.29 1.94 13.61
C TYR A 354 -16.57 3.41 13.35
N THR A 355 -16.95 3.71 12.10
CA THR A 355 -17.20 5.07 11.65
C THR A 355 -18.62 5.25 11.09
N ALA A 356 -19.05 6.49 10.88
CA ALA A 356 -20.32 6.78 10.21
C ALA A 356 -20.41 6.16 8.81
N PHE A 357 -19.25 5.99 8.13
CA PHE A 357 -19.15 5.31 6.83
C PHE A 357 -19.69 3.87 6.90
N ASP A 358 -19.41 3.12 7.95
CA ASP A 358 -19.86 1.74 8.13
C ASP A 358 -21.39 1.67 8.21
N GLY A 359 -22.01 2.66 8.88
CA GLY A 359 -23.46 2.80 8.94
C GLY A 359 -24.07 3.09 7.57
N TRP A 360 -23.53 4.06 6.84
CA TRP A 360 -23.97 4.40 5.50
C TRP A 360 -23.75 3.28 4.49
N LEU A 361 -22.64 2.58 4.57
CA LEU A 361 -22.35 1.43 3.72
C LEU A 361 -23.36 0.29 3.97
N SER A 362 -23.61 -0.05 5.25
CA SER A 362 -24.58 -1.07 5.63
C SER A 362 -26.00 -0.72 5.19
N ALA A 363 -26.42 0.54 5.36
CA ALA A 363 -27.71 1.04 4.92
C ALA A 363 -27.85 0.97 3.38
N SER A 364 -26.80 1.35 2.64
CA SER A 364 -26.77 1.28 1.18
C SER A 364 -26.88 -0.16 0.66
N ILE A 365 -26.15 -1.09 1.27
CA ILE A 365 -26.24 -2.53 0.95
C ILE A 365 -27.65 -3.05 1.22
N LEU A 366 -28.23 -2.72 2.38
CA LEU A 366 -29.57 -3.17 2.77
C LEU A 366 -30.69 -2.60 1.88
N LEU A 367 -30.49 -1.42 1.30
CA LEU A 367 -31.45 -0.79 0.41
C LEU A 367 -31.29 -1.26 -1.04
N LEU A 368 -30.08 -1.27 -1.58
CA LEU A 368 -29.83 -1.53 -3.00
C LEU A 368 -29.81 -3.01 -3.34
N LEU A 369 -29.16 -3.84 -2.54
CA LEU A 369 -28.95 -5.25 -2.86
C LEU A 369 -30.26 -6.06 -2.94
N PRO A 370 -31.24 -5.91 -2.04
CA PRO A 370 -32.54 -6.58 -2.19
C PRO A 370 -33.30 -6.17 -3.43
N VAL A 371 -33.18 -4.90 -3.87
CA VAL A 371 -33.83 -4.43 -5.10
C VAL A 371 -33.22 -5.13 -6.31
N ILE A 372 -31.86 -5.07 -6.42
CA ILE A 372 -31.12 -5.69 -7.54
C ILE A 372 -31.43 -7.19 -7.65
N THR A 373 -31.40 -7.89 -6.53
CA THR A 373 -31.62 -9.34 -6.49
C THR A 373 -33.08 -9.73 -6.73
N SER A 374 -34.04 -8.81 -6.54
CA SER A 374 -35.48 -9.05 -6.76
C SER A 374 -35.93 -8.82 -8.19
N ILE A 375 -35.19 -8.04 -9.00
CA ILE A 375 -35.58 -7.65 -10.36
C ILE A 375 -35.77 -8.88 -11.26
N TYR A 376 -34.75 -9.73 -11.35
CA TYR A 376 -34.83 -10.90 -12.25
C TYR A 376 -35.92 -11.91 -11.85
N PRO A 377 -36.06 -12.32 -10.58
CA PRO A 377 -37.16 -13.14 -10.12
C PRO A 377 -38.51 -12.52 -10.41
N TYR A 378 -38.66 -11.23 -10.18
CA TYR A 378 -39.90 -10.50 -10.46
C TYR A 378 -40.27 -10.54 -11.97
N ILE A 379 -39.35 -10.16 -12.87
CA ILE A 379 -39.55 -10.16 -14.30
C ILE A 379 -39.98 -11.56 -14.74
N LYS A 380 -39.26 -12.61 -14.34
CA LYS A 380 -39.56 -13.97 -14.67
C LYS A 380 -40.98 -14.39 -14.30
N TYR A 381 -41.39 -14.18 -13.04
CA TYR A 381 -42.72 -14.62 -12.58
C TYR A 381 -43.83 -13.69 -13.00
N ASN A 382 -43.58 -12.41 -13.21
CA ASN A 382 -44.59 -11.46 -13.65
C ASN A 382 -45.01 -11.75 -15.11
N TYR A 383 -44.11 -12.14 -15.97
CA TYR A 383 -44.38 -12.40 -17.39
C TYR A 383 -44.67 -13.86 -17.71
N THR A 384 -44.52 -14.81 -16.79
CA THR A 384 -44.91 -16.22 -16.99
C THR A 384 -46.40 -16.38 -16.78
N SER A 385 -47.09 -17.10 -17.69
CA SER A 385 -48.53 -17.36 -17.56
C SER A 385 -48.84 -18.24 -16.36
N PRO A 386 -49.97 -18.03 -15.68
CA PRO A 386 -50.39 -18.80 -14.49
C PRO A 386 -50.45 -20.30 -14.78
N ILE A 387 -50.98 -20.69 -15.94
CA ILE A 387 -51.11 -22.10 -16.37
C ILE A 387 -49.75 -22.79 -16.48
N LEU A 388 -48.76 -22.11 -17.11
CA LEU A 388 -47.41 -22.64 -17.23
C LEU A 388 -46.70 -22.74 -15.87
N SER A 389 -46.99 -21.81 -14.98
CA SER A 389 -46.43 -21.81 -13.59
C SER A 389 -46.99 -22.98 -12.77
N ILE A 390 -48.28 -23.33 -12.96
CA ILE A 390 -48.95 -24.43 -12.23
C ILE A 390 -48.54 -25.80 -12.83
N ARG A 391 -48.48 -25.90 -14.16
CA ARG A 391 -48.10 -27.14 -14.86
C ARG A 391 -46.61 -27.44 -14.79
N SER A 392 -45.77 -26.49 -14.39
CA SER A 392 -44.30 -26.59 -14.29
C SER A 392 -43.55 -27.06 -15.55
N ILE A 393 -44.20 -27.15 -16.71
CA ILE A 393 -43.66 -27.77 -17.94
C ILE A 393 -42.83 -26.80 -18.79
N GLY A 394 -43.11 -25.50 -18.78
CA GLY A 394 -42.39 -24.51 -19.63
C GLY A 394 -41.32 -23.69 -18.91
N VAL A 395 -41.39 -23.56 -17.59
CA VAL A 395 -40.53 -22.70 -16.75
C VAL A 395 -39.13 -23.30 -16.55
N GLN A 396 -39.00 -24.63 -16.76
CA GLN A 396 -37.77 -25.36 -16.44
C GLN A 396 -36.64 -25.16 -17.48
N SER A 397 -36.97 -25.03 -18.77
CA SER A 397 -35.93 -24.99 -19.84
C SER A 397 -35.16 -23.64 -19.82
N HIS A 398 -35.85 -22.52 -19.86
CA HIS A 398 -35.22 -21.20 -19.87
C HIS A 398 -34.40 -20.90 -18.56
N SER A 399 -34.91 -21.35 -17.42
CA SER A 399 -34.22 -21.20 -16.14
C SER A 399 -32.89 -21.93 -16.08
N LYS A 400 -32.72 -23.02 -16.84
CA LYS A 400 -31.48 -23.80 -16.86
C LYS A 400 -30.32 -23.04 -17.52
N HIS A 401 -30.57 -22.35 -18.64
CA HIS A 401 -29.56 -21.58 -19.36
C HIS A 401 -29.07 -20.39 -18.55
N PHE A 402 -29.97 -19.63 -17.90
CA PHE A 402 -29.60 -18.51 -17.06
C PHE A 402 -28.76 -18.93 -15.84
N ARG A 403 -29.10 -20.03 -15.18
CA ARG A 403 -28.31 -20.55 -14.05
C ARG A 403 -26.92 -20.97 -14.48
N MET A 404 -26.78 -21.59 -15.67
CA MET A 404 -25.47 -21.95 -16.21
C MET A 404 -24.67 -20.72 -16.61
N PHE A 405 -25.32 -19.70 -17.16
CA PHE A 405 -24.69 -18.42 -17.48
C PHE A 405 -24.15 -17.73 -16.23
N PHE A 406 -24.96 -17.59 -15.16
CA PHE A 406 -24.48 -16.99 -13.91
C PHE A 406 -23.37 -17.81 -13.26
N LEU A 407 -23.45 -19.14 -13.31
CA LEU A 407 -22.39 -20.01 -12.84
C LEU A 407 -21.11 -19.84 -13.67
N GLY A 408 -21.21 -19.74 -14.98
CA GLY A 408 -20.09 -19.48 -15.88
C GLY A 408 -19.43 -18.12 -15.60
N ALA A 409 -20.24 -17.06 -15.48
CA ALA A 409 -19.74 -15.72 -15.12
C ALA A 409 -19.01 -15.72 -13.77
N GLN A 410 -19.58 -16.42 -12.77
CA GLN A 410 -18.95 -16.57 -11.46
C GLN A 410 -17.59 -17.31 -11.56
N TYR A 411 -17.49 -18.36 -12.37
CA TYR A 411 -16.23 -19.06 -12.58
C TYR A 411 -15.21 -18.25 -13.39
N ILE A 412 -15.64 -17.40 -14.34
CA ILE A 412 -14.72 -16.46 -15.02
C ILE A 412 -14.06 -15.57 -13.99
N ILE A 413 -14.83 -14.98 -13.07
CA ILE A 413 -14.29 -14.13 -11.98
C ILE A 413 -13.37 -14.94 -11.07
N THR A 414 -13.77 -16.16 -10.70
CA THR A 414 -12.94 -17.03 -9.84
C THR A 414 -11.60 -17.36 -10.50
N PHE A 415 -11.60 -17.77 -11.77
CA PHE A 415 -10.36 -18.04 -12.51
C PHE A 415 -9.49 -16.79 -12.61
N LEU A 416 -10.10 -15.63 -12.88
CA LEU A 416 -9.38 -14.37 -12.95
C LEU A 416 -8.65 -14.08 -11.63
N LEU A 417 -9.34 -14.15 -10.49
CA LEU A 417 -8.76 -13.90 -9.17
C LEU A 417 -7.68 -14.93 -8.81
N VAL A 418 -7.86 -16.21 -9.17
CA VAL A 418 -6.86 -17.26 -8.91
C VAL A 418 -5.61 -17.04 -9.76
N VAL A 419 -5.77 -16.73 -11.05
CA VAL A 419 -4.61 -16.44 -11.94
C VAL A 419 -3.85 -15.21 -11.44
N LEU A 420 -4.56 -14.13 -11.10
CA LEU A 420 -3.94 -12.93 -10.53
C LEU A 420 -3.20 -13.25 -9.22
N SER A 421 -3.82 -14.02 -8.32
CA SER A 421 -3.17 -14.45 -7.07
C SER A 421 -1.89 -15.23 -7.31
N LEU A 422 -1.91 -16.23 -8.20
CA LEU A 422 -0.72 -17.02 -8.53
C LEU A 422 0.37 -16.16 -9.16
N TYR A 423 -0.01 -15.22 -10.03
CA TYR A 423 0.94 -14.29 -10.65
C TYR A 423 1.61 -13.36 -9.63
N PHE A 424 0.82 -12.72 -8.74
CA PHE A 424 1.39 -11.79 -7.74
C PHE A 424 2.27 -12.51 -6.71
N ASN A 425 1.92 -13.74 -6.33
CA ASN A 425 2.81 -14.55 -5.49
C ASN A 425 4.11 -14.90 -6.21
N ARG A 426 4.06 -15.19 -7.51
CA ARG A 426 5.25 -15.43 -8.32
C ARG A 426 6.10 -14.18 -8.49
N GLN A 427 5.47 -13.03 -8.76
CA GLN A 427 6.14 -11.73 -8.82
C GLN A 427 6.86 -11.43 -7.50
N LEU A 428 6.17 -11.55 -6.37
CA LEU A 428 6.76 -11.38 -5.05
C LEU A 428 7.93 -12.34 -4.81
N GLY A 429 7.76 -13.63 -5.14
CA GLY A 429 8.82 -14.63 -5.02
C GLY A 429 10.05 -14.27 -5.87
N MET A 430 9.84 -13.74 -7.08
CA MET A 430 10.91 -13.25 -7.93
C MET A 430 11.62 -12.04 -7.33
N LEU A 431 10.85 -11.03 -6.86
CA LEU A 431 11.41 -9.82 -6.24
C LEU A 431 12.25 -10.16 -5.00
N LEU A 432 11.79 -11.07 -4.15
CA LEU A 432 12.49 -11.47 -2.92
C LEU A 432 13.72 -12.37 -3.15
N ASN A 433 13.77 -13.10 -4.26
CA ASN A 433 14.86 -14.04 -4.57
C ASN A 433 15.84 -13.50 -5.61
N THR A 434 15.58 -12.36 -6.24
CA THR A 434 16.52 -11.73 -7.18
C THR A 434 17.62 -11.06 -6.39
N GLU A 435 18.87 -11.40 -6.70
CA GLU A 435 20.03 -10.74 -6.09
C GLU A 435 20.10 -9.28 -6.54
N PRO A 436 20.18 -8.32 -5.62
CA PRO A 436 20.19 -6.90 -5.98
C PRO A 436 21.51 -6.44 -6.62
N GLY A 437 22.53 -7.29 -6.69
CA GLY A 437 23.86 -7.00 -7.25
C GLY A 437 24.90 -6.54 -6.24
N PHE A 438 24.57 -6.64 -4.93
CA PHE A 438 25.49 -6.33 -3.84
C PHE A 438 25.26 -7.28 -2.64
N ARG A 439 26.25 -7.34 -1.72
CA ARG A 439 26.14 -8.12 -0.49
C ARG A 439 25.05 -7.57 0.41
N THR A 440 24.08 -8.41 0.77
CA THR A 440 22.96 -8.05 1.65
C THR A 440 23.09 -8.63 3.06
N LYS A 441 23.81 -9.75 3.19
CA LYS A 441 23.88 -10.54 4.42
C LYS A 441 24.92 -10.02 5.40
N ASN A 442 24.58 -10.09 6.69
CA ASN A 442 25.47 -9.70 7.80
C ASN A 442 25.90 -8.23 7.71
N ILE A 443 24.99 -7.36 7.28
CA ILE A 443 25.17 -5.90 7.28
C ILE A 443 24.11 -5.29 8.18
N MET A 444 24.55 -4.39 9.05
CA MET A 444 23.72 -3.64 9.97
C MET A 444 23.89 -2.14 9.70
N ASN A 445 22.78 -1.42 9.67
CA ASN A 445 22.73 0.05 9.65
C ASN A 445 22.49 0.54 11.07
N VAL A 446 23.36 1.39 11.58
CA VAL A 446 23.33 1.87 12.98
C VAL A 446 23.54 3.38 13.01
N ASN A 447 22.69 4.11 13.71
CA ASN A 447 22.94 5.52 14.00
C ASN A 447 23.87 5.62 15.21
N LEU A 448 25.13 5.97 14.99
CA LEU A 448 26.14 6.10 16.04
C LEU A 448 26.54 7.55 16.33
N VAL A 449 26.12 8.49 15.50
CA VAL A 449 26.38 9.93 15.71
C VAL A 449 25.04 10.62 15.79
N TYR A 450 24.78 11.27 16.94
CA TYR A 450 23.54 12.00 17.17
C TYR A 450 23.83 13.49 17.12
N GLU A 451 23.29 14.15 16.10
CA GLU A 451 23.38 15.60 15.95
C GLU A 451 22.00 16.21 15.95
N SER A 452 21.93 17.41 16.53
CA SER A 452 20.72 18.21 16.40
C SER A 452 20.55 18.65 14.95
N LYS A 453 19.34 18.53 14.43
CA LYS A 453 18.97 19.11 13.13
C LYS A 453 18.80 20.63 13.20
N ASP A 454 18.97 21.22 14.37
CA ASP A 454 19.06 22.67 14.55
C ASP A 454 20.50 23.15 14.38
N PHE A 455 20.84 23.56 13.17
CA PHE A 455 22.18 24.06 12.82
C PHE A 455 22.61 25.29 13.63
N SER A 456 21.70 25.99 14.33
CA SER A 456 22.03 27.10 15.22
C SER A 456 22.84 26.64 16.43
N SER A 457 22.80 25.35 16.78
CA SER A 457 23.56 24.74 17.87
C SER A 457 25.02 24.43 17.48
N TYR A 458 25.41 24.56 16.20
CA TYR A 458 26.76 24.29 15.75
C TYR A 458 27.71 25.40 16.12
N THR A 459 28.43 25.19 17.21
CA THR A 459 29.55 26.02 17.66
C THR A 459 30.88 25.34 17.33
N TYR A 460 31.99 26.09 17.33
CA TYR A 460 33.31 25.51 17.17
C TYR A 460 33.60 24.41 18.20
N GLU A 461 33.15 24.63 19.43
CA GLU A 461 33.27 23.67 20.51
C GLU A 461 32.47 22.38 20.27
N SER A 462 31.23 22.49 19.83
CA SER A 462 30.39 21.32 19.49
C SER A 462 30.98 20.52 18.35
N MET A 463 31.55 21.18 17.33
CA MET A 463 32.26 20.51 16.23
C MET A 463 33.53 19.79 16.68
N GLN A 464 34.27 20.34 17.63
CA GLN A 464 35.47 19.69 18.22
C GLN A 464 35.07 18.47 19.06
N GLN A 465 34.02 18.57 19.88
CA GLN A 465 33.48 17.46 20.65
C GLN A 465 32.97 16.33 19.70
N ARG A 466 32.28 16.68 18.64
CA ARG A 466 31.87 15.72 17.61
C ARG A 466 33.06 14.98 17.01
N ARG A 467 34.10 15.71 16.63
CA ARG A 467 35.31 15.12 16.05
C ARG A 467 35.98 14.14 17.01
N GLN A 468 36.03 14.47 18.31
CA GLN A 468 36.59 13.57 19.31
C GLN A 468 35.76 12.31 19.48
N ARG A 469 34.43 12.43 19.52
CA ARG A 469 33.52 11.28 19.59
C ARG A 469 33.62 10.36 18.36
N VAL A 470 33.64 10.94 17.17
CA VAL A 470 33.83 10.19 15.94
C VAL A 470 35.19 9.46 15.92
N MET A 471 36.26 10.08 16.38
CA MET A 471 37.56 9.41 16.52
C MET A 471 37.51 8.25 17.52
N GLN A 472 36.81 8.43 18.64
CA GLN A 472 36.61 7.37 19.62
C GLN A 472 35.81 6.21 19.04
N LEU A 473 34.70 6.49 18.35
CA LEU A 473 33.89 5.48 17.66
C LEU A 473 34.74 4.69 16.64
N ASP A 474 35.50 5.36 15.78
CA ASP A 474 36.37 4.70 14.81
C ASP A 474 37.39 3.77 15.46
N ASN A 475 38.04 4.24 16.56
CA ASN A 475 39.04 3.42 17.26
C ASN A 475 38.42 2.15 17.87
N GLU A 476 37.25 2.26 18.48
CA GLU A 476 36.55 1.14 19.09
C GLU A 476 35.99 0.16 18.03
N LEU A 477 35.43 0.67 16.92
CA LEU A 477 34.92 -0.16 15.82
C LEU A 477 36.07 -0.94 15.16
N ASN A 478 37.21 -0.30 14.91
CA ASN A 478 38.41 -0.98 14.35
C ASN A 478 39.04 -2.00 15.33
N ALA A 479 38.86 -1.84 16.63
CA ALA A 479 39.35 -2.79 17.64
C ALA A 479 38.43 -3.99 17.85
N CYS A 480 37.18 -3.93 17.36
CA CYS A 480 36.22 -4.99 17.56
C CYS A 480 36.48 -6.19 16.61
N PRO A 481 36.75 -7.40 17.14
CA PRO A 481 37.08 -8.57 16.31
C PRO A 481 35.88 -9.14 15.54
N PHE A 482 34.67 -8.68 15.83
CA PHE A 482 33.46 -9.17 15.19
C PHE A 482 32.97 -8.25 14.03
N ILE A 483 33.62 -7.08 13.85
CA ILE A 483 33.37 -6.14 12.78
C ILE A 483 34.39 -6.35 11.67
N GLU A 484 33.91 -6.69 10.48
CA GLU A 484 34.76 -6.90 9.31
C GLU A 484 35.15 -5.58 8.65
N LEU A 485 34.16 -4.75 8.39
CA LEU A 485 34.28 -3.44 7.75
C LEU A 485 33.14 -2.54 8.22
N TYR A 486 33.35 -1.23 8.17
CA TYR A 486 32.28 -0.26 8.38
C TYR A 486 32.44 0.95 7.44
N GLU A 487 31.34 1.59 7.12
CA GLU A 487 31.24 2.79 6.30
C GLU A 487 30.36 3.83 6.99
N PRO A 488 30.89 4.99 7.38
CA PRO A 488 30.06 6.11 7.83
C PRO A 488 29.44 6.80 6.61
N SER A 489 28.11 6.95 6.61
CA SER A 489 27.37 7.54 5.51
C SER A 489 26.19 8.36 6.06
N ASN A 490 25.61 9.23 5.26
CA ASN A 490 24.34 9.87 5.59
C ASN A 490 23.15 9.02 5.18
N GLU A 491 23.34 8.08 4.27
CA GLU A 491 22.27 7.30 3.67
C GLU A 491 22.64 5.83 3.48
N ASN A 492 21.62 5.02 3.41
CA ASN A 492 21.72 3.58 3.12
C ASN A 492 21.97 3.35 1.61
N ILE A 493 22.60 2.24 1.25
CA ILE A 493 22.78 1.80 -0.16
C ILE A 493 21.46 1.74 -0.97
N LEU A 494 20.33 1.57 -0.27
CA LEU A 494 19.00 1.48 -0.90
C LEU A 494 18.40 2.84 -1.25
N THR A 495 18.95 3.94 -0.73
CA THR A 495 18.43 5.30 -0.89
C THR A 495 19.50 6.21 -1.44
N PRO A 496 19.50 6.53 -2.74
CA PRO A 496 20.45 7.49 -3.31
C PRO A 496 20.17 8.90 -2.75
N THR A 497 21.23 9.64 -2.48
CA THR A 497 21.21 10.94 -1.81
C THR A 497 20.45 11.99 -2.63
N PHE A 498 20.85 12.20 -3.85
CA PHE A 498 20.24 13.13 -4.81
C PHE A 498 20.84 12.90 -6.21
N GLY A 499 20.34 13.61 -7.21
CA GLY A 499 20.88 13.55 -8.55
C GLY A 499 21.10 14.96 -9.12
N THR A 500 21.99 15.07 -10.08
CA THR A 500 22.22 16.31 -10.82
C THR A 500 22.52 16.03 -12.30
N ASN A 501 22.47 17.09 -13.11
CA ASN A 501 22.79 16.97 -14.52
C ASN A 501 24.30 17.04 -14.76
N TYR A 502 24.80 16.05 -15.48
CA TYR A 502 26.14 16.02 -16.04
C TYR A 502 26.06 16.17 -17.55
N LEU A 503 27.16 16.53 -18.18
CA LEU A 503 27.24 16.61 -19.63
C LEU A 503 27.86 15.33 -20.16
N ASN A 504 27.23 14.75 -21.20
CA ASN A 504 27.78 13.60 -21.91
C ASN A 504 28.92 14.01 -22.86
N ASN A 505 29.53 13.06 -23.53
CA ASN A 505 30.61 13.29 -24.51
C ASN A 505 30.21 14.17 -25.73
N LYS A 506 28.90 14.39 -25.93
CA LYS A 506 28.32 15.27 -26.96
C LYS A 506 27.93 16.65 -26.42
N GLY A 507 28.05 16.88 -25.13
CA GLY A 507 27.62 18.11 -24.46
C GLY A 507 26.13 18.17 -24.14
N GLU A 508 25.39 17.05 -24.23
CA GLU A 508 23.98 16.94 -23.86
C GLU A 508 23.83 16.64 -22.38
N LYS A 509 22.75 17.10 -21.78
CA LYS A 509 22.44 16.86 -20.35
C LYS A 509 22.04 15.43 -20.09
N VAL A 510 22.63 14.83 -19.08
CA VAL A 510 22.31 13.49 -18.56
C VAL A 510 22.15 13.58 -17.05
N PHE A 511 20.99 13.17 -16.56
CA PHE A 511 20.74 13.10 -15.11
C PHE A 511 21.41 11.86 -14.52
N LEU A 512 22.28 12.04 -13.52
CA LEU A 512 22.93 10.96 -12.78
C LEU A 512 22.58 11.08 -11.31
N ASN A 513 22.28 9.94 -10.68
CA ASN A 513 22.21 9.84 -9.23
C ASN A 513 23.61 9.98 -8.65
N ILE A 514 23.73 10.59 -7.49
CA ILE A 514 24.99 10.74 -6.78
C ILE A 514 24.93 9.89 -5.52
N HIS A 515 25.97 9.11 -5.27
CA HIS A 515 26.18 8.40 -4.02
C HIS A 515 27.59 8.65 -3.53
N TYR A 516 27.76 9.38 -2.43
CA TYR A 516 29.07 9.63 -1.85
C TYR A 516 29.58 8.38 -1.16
N ALA A 517 30.79 7.94 -1.51
CA ALA A 517 31.35 6.68 -1.05
C ALA A 517 32.82 6.82 -0.64
N THR A 518 33.29 5.94 0.25
CA THR A 518 34.71 5.71 0.45
C THR A 518 35.15 4.44 -0.30
N PRO A 519 36.46 4.13 -0.43
CA PRO A 519 36.86 2.82 -0.97
C PRO A 519 36.32 1.63 -0.18
N ALA A 520 36.03 1.81 1.13
CA ALA A 520 35.46 0.77 1.98
C ALA A 520 34.03 0.40 1.60
N PHE A 521 33.24 1.34 1.08
CA PHE A 521 31.88 1.11 0.60
C PHE A 521 31.82 -0.05 -0.42
N PHE A 522 32.66 0.00 -1.44
CA PHE A 522 32.66 -1.01 -2.50
C PHE A 522 33.07 -2.40 -1.98
N LYS A 523 33.99 -2.43 -1.01
CA LYS A 523 34.43 -3.69 -0.35
C LYS A 523 33.36 -4.23 0.60
N LEU A 524 32.69 -3.37 1.37
CA LEU A 524 31.64 -3.73 2.30
C LEU A 524 30.46 -4.42 1.59
N TYR A 525 30.09 -3.87 0.44
CA TYR A 525 28.98 -4.37 -0.36
C TYR A 525 29.37 -5.36 -1.44
N ASP A 526 30.67 -5.72 -1.55
CA ASP A 526 31.20 -6.63 -2.59
C ASP A 526 30.82 -6.19 -4.01
N ILE A 527 30.86 -4.88 -4.27
CA ILE A 527 30.57 -4.31 -5.58
C ILE A 527 31.79 -4.49 -6.49
N LYS A 528 31.62 -5.22 -7.59
CA LYS A 528 32.73 -5.56 -8.51
C LYS A 528 33.13 -4.37 -9.37
N VAL A 529 34.44 -4.13 -9.43
CA VAL A 529 35.05 -3.21 -10.38
C VAL A 529 35.21 -3.93 -11.72
N ILE A 530 34.61 -3.38 -12.79
CA ILE A 530 34.65 -3.96 -14.16
C ILE A 530 35.87 -3.45 -14.91
N GLU A 531 36.18 -2.16 -14.78
CA GLU A 531 37.24 -1.50 -15.49
C GLU A 531 37.90 -0.43 -14.60
N GLY A 532 39.19 -0.27 -14.66
CA GLY A 532 39.97 0.66 -13.84
C GLY A 532 40.23 0.16 -12.44
N GLU A 533 40.61 1.05 -11.53
CA GLU A 533 40.94 0.74 -10.13
C GLU A 533 40.45 1.88 -9.24
N ILE A 534 39.83 1.54 -8.10
CA ILE A 534 39.49 2.52 -7.07
C ILE A 534 40.72 2.73 -6.20
N PRO A 535 41.33 3.92 -6.25
CA PRO A 535 42.55 4.17 -5.48
C PRO A 535 42.29 4.18 -3.98
N ASP A 536 43.28 3.73 -3.22
CA ASP A 536 43.27 3.85 -1.77
C ASP A 536 43.45 5.34 -1.39
N ILE A 537 42.35 5.97 -0.95
CA ILE A 537 42.34 7.39 -0.61
C ILE A 537 42.55 7.53 0.89
N ASN A 538 43.76 7.96 1.28
CA ASN A 538 44.11 8.22 2.67
C ASN A 538 44.04 9.73 2.99
N LYS A 539 44.21 10.09 4.30
CA LYS A 539 44.09 11.45 4.80
C LYS A 539 45.05 12.47 4.14
N GLU A 540 46.12 12.00 3.51
CA GLU A 540 47.13 12.84 2.85
C GLU A 540 46.72 13.18 1.40
N ASN A 541 46.03 12.28 0.72
CA ASN A 541 45.55 12.49 -0.66
C ASN A 541 44.03 12.77 -0.69
N ARG A 542 43.65 14.01 -0.38
CA ARG A 542 42.27 14.45 -0.26
C ARG A 542 41.54 14.67 -1.63
N ARG A 543 42.05 14.15 -2.74
CA ARG A 543 41.40 14.32 -4.04
C ARG A 543 40.19 13.38 -4.13
N THR A 544 39.00 13.96 -4.34
CA THR A 544 37.82 13.20 -4.74
C THR A 544 38.01 12.66 -6.15
N VAL A 545 37.80 11.37 -6.37
CA VAL A 545 37.82 10.72 -7.67
C VAL A 545 36.40 10.27 -8.05
N PHE A 546 36.14 10.12 -9.33
CA PHE A 546 34.83 9.74 -9.80
C PHE A 546 34.82 8.29 -10.28
N VAL A 547 33.94 7.49 -9.69
CA VAL A 547 33.61 6.14 -10.11
C VAL A 547 32.17 6.17 -10.65
N VAL A 548 31.86 5.38 -11.65
CA VAL A 548 30.51 5.31 -12.23
C VAL A 548 30.06 3.87 -12.33
N ASN A 549 28.75 3.62 -12.32
CA ASN A 549 28.23 2.32 -12.71
C ASN A 549 28.17 2.21 -14.24
N LYS A 550 27.97 0.99 -14.73
CA LYS A 550 27.90 0.70 -16.17
C LYS A 550 26.79 1.47 -16.89
N ALA A 551 25.64 1.64 -16.22
CA ALA A 551 24.52 2.41 -16.73
C ALA A 551 24.89 3.90 -16.92
N ALA A 552 25.61 4.52 -15.98
CA ALA A 552 26.06 5.90 -16.08
C ALA A 552 27.13 6.09 -17.15
N LEU A 553 28.10 5.16 -17.28
CA LEU A 553 29.10 5.19 -18.35
C LEU A 553 28.43 5.24 -19.73
N LYS A 554 27.43 4.35 -19.93
CA LYS A 554 26.65 4.31 -21.18
C LYS A 554 25.81 5.58 -21.37
N ALA A 555 25.20 6.11 -20.36
CA ALA A 555 24.40 7.34 -20.42
C ALA A 555 25.26 8.56 -20.77
N LEU A 556 26.50 8.60 -20.27
CA LEU A 556 27.50 9.61 -20.60
C LEU A 556 28.06 9.45 -22.01
N GLY A 557 27.68 8.39 -22.75
CA GLY A 557 28.09 8.15 -24.13
C GLY A 557 29.46 7.53 -24.29
N TYR A 558 30.01 6.92 -23.23
CA TYR A 558 31.30 6.23 -23.26
C TYR A 558 31.14 4.70 -23.29
N THR A 559 32.09 4.00 -23.88
CA THR A 559 32.14 2.53 -23.89
C THR A 559 33.27 1.97 -23.04
N SER A 560 34.21 2.80 -22.57
CA SER A 560 35.38 2.48 -21.77
C SER A 560 35.81 3.72 -20.98
N ILE A 561 36.61 3.52 -19.91
CA ILE A 561 37.15 4.63 -19.10
C ILE A 561 38.22 5.44 -19.84
N ASN A 562 38.77 4.92 -20.94
CA ASN A 562 39.84 5.60 -21.69
C ASN A 562 39.38 6.95 -22.27
N GLY A 563 39.84 8.05 -21.67
CA GLY A 563 39.44 9.39 -22.04
C GLY A 563 38.02 9.76 -21.55
N ALA A 564 37.36 8.91 -20.76
CA ALA A 564 36.08 9.20 -20.17
C ALA A 564 36.24 10.16 -19.00
N GLY A 565 35.30 11.07 -18.87
CA GLY A 565 35.23 11.98 -17.75
C GLY A 565 33.86 12.60 -17.60
N VAL A 566 33.68 13.31 -16.52
CA VAL A 566 32.43 13.99 -16.18
C VAL A 566 32.63 15.49 -16.05
N ILE A 567 31.66 16.25 -16.48
CA ILE A 567 31.55 17.68 -16.23
C ILE A 567 30.17 17.92 -15.65
N GLU A 568 30.11 18.39 -14.44
CA GLU A 568 28.84 18.83 -13.87
C GLU A 568 28.35 20.08 -14.59
N GLU A 569 27.06 20.08 -15.01
CA GLU A 569 26.53 21.19 -15.81
C GLU A 569 26.68 22.53 -15.08
N ASN A 570 26.42 22.56 -13.77
CA ASN A 570 26.53 23.77 -12.96
C ASN A 570 27.94 24.33 -12.91
N GLN A 571 28.97 23.48 -12.81
CA GLN A 571 30.36 23.89 -12.79
C GLN A 571 30.79 24.46 -14.14
N LYS A 572 30.36 23.87 -15.23
CA LYS A 572 30.68 24.36 -16.60
C LYS A 572 30.07 25.74 -16.88
N ARG A 573 28.87 25.98 -16.40
CA ARG A 573 28.20 27.29 -16.53
C ARG A 573 28.87 28.36 -15.67
N ALA A 574 29.24 27.98 -14.43
CA ALA A 574 29.91 28.88 -13.50
C ALA A 574 31.33 29.23 -13.94
N ASN A 575 32.02 28.32 -14.62
CA ASN A 575 33.40 28.52 -15.05
C ASN A 575 33.67 27.84 -16.41
N ALA A 576 33.84 28.64 -17.48
CA ALA A 576 34.05 28.13 -18.83
C ALA A 576 35.33 27.26 -18.97
N ASN A 577 36.27 27.36 -18.03
CA ASN A 577 37.53 26.58 -18.00
C ASN A 577 37.41 25.32 -17.10
N THR A 578 36.23 24.84 -16.77
CA THR A 578 36.09 23.62 -15.99
C THR A 578 36.67 22.44 -16.78
N SER A 579 37.65 21.80 -16.20
CA SER A 579 38.33 20.65 -16.82
C SER A 579 37.48 19.39 -16.64
N LEU A 580 37.55 18.52 -17.64
CA LEU A 580 36.95 17.19 -17.57
C LEU A 580 37.52 16.44 -16.34
N GLN A 581 36.65 16.01 -15.45
CA GLN A 581 37.04 15.21 -14.29
C GLN A 581 37.09 13.73 -14.71
N PRO A 582 38.27 13.07 -14.67
CA PRO A 582 38.39 11.72 -15.15
C PRO A 582 37.60 10.70 -14.35
N ILE A 583 36.99 9.76 -15.05
CA ILE A 583 36.41 8.55 -14.44
C ILE A 583 37.57 7.57 -14.22
N VAL A 584 37.81 7.13 -12.99
CA VAL A 584 38.92 6.24 -12.61
C VAL A 584 38.52 4.77 -12.61
N ALA A 585 37.25 4.46 -12.41
CA ALA A 585 36.74 3.08 -12.40
C ALA A 585 35.27 3.01 -12.80
N VAL A 586 34.91 1.85 -13.34
CA VAL A 586 33.54 1.45 -13.62
C VAL A 586 33.20 0.25 -12.75
N VAL A 587 32.05 0.35 -12.06
CA VAL A 587 31.55 -0.74 -11.23
C VAL A 587 30.33 -1.41 -11.86
N GLU A 588 30.03 -2.63 -11.42
CA GLU A 588 28.86 -3.37 -11.87
C GLU A 588 27.57 -2.66 -11.44
N ASP A 589 26.53 -2.78 -12.27
CA ASP A 589 25.22 -2.24 -11.98
C ASP A 589 24.57 -3.00 -10.85
N TYR A 590 23.91 -2.30 -9.93
CA TYR A 590 23.09 -2.89 -8.90
C TYR A 590 21.78 -2.10 -8.72
N PHE A 591 20.82 -2.71 -8.03
CA PHE A 591 19.52 -2.07 -7.78
C PHE A 591 19.56 -1.26 -6.48
N GLU A 592 19.54 0.07 -6.60
CA GLU A 592 19.56 1.01 -5.47
C GLU A 592 18.22 1.16 -4.75
N GLY A 593 17.21 0.41 -5.13
CA GLY A 593 15.86 0.53 -4.59
C GLY A 593 15.00 -0.63 -5.02
N HIS A 594 13.71 -0.38 -5.15
CA HIS A 594 12.77 -1.39 -5.58
C HIS A 594 13.12 -1.91 -6.99
N LEU A 595 13.21 -3.23 -7.15
CA LEU A 595 13.63 -3.88 -8.40
C LEU A 595 12.79 -3.49 -9.63
N THR A 596 11.53 -3.08 -9.41
CA THR A 596 10.66 -2.62 -10.51
C THR A 596 11.05 -1.26 -11.07
N SER A 597 11.79 -0.43 -10.32
CA SER A 597 12.25 0.88 -10.79
C SER A 597 13.45 0.80 -11.75
N GLY A 598 14.09 -0.37 -11.85
CA GLY A 598 15.24 -0.58 -12.71
C GLY A 598 16.56 -0.03 -12.14
N ILE A 599 17.61 -0.22 -12.94
CA ILE A 599 18.97 0.25 -12.62
C ILE A 599 19.07 1.72 -12.99
N LYS A 600 19.53 2.54 -12.06
CA LYS A 600 19.73 3.97 -12.26
C LYS A 600 21.17 4.28 -12.64
N PRO A 601 21.40 5.22 -13.57
CA PRO A 601 22.73 5.74 -13.85
C PRO A 601 23.25 6.49 -12.62
N THR A 602 24.34 5.97 -11.98
CA THR A 602 24.86 6.50 -10.72
C THR A 602 26.33 6.83 -10.81
N ILE A 603 26.71 7.99 -10.27
CA ILE A 603 28.08 8.44 -10.12
C ILE A 603 28.46 8.43 -8.63
N TYR A 604 29.65 7.93 -8.34
CA TYR A 604 30.21 7.85 -7.00
C TYR A 604 31.37 8.82 -6.88
N PRO A 605 31.19 10.00 -6.24
CA PRO A 605 32.33 10.80 -5.78
C PRO A 605 32.99 10.06 -4.61
N VAL A 606 34.19 9.50 -4.83
CA VAL A 606 34.91 8.72 -3.83
C VAL A 606 35.93 9.60 -3.14
N GLY A 607 35.86 9.68 -1.81
CA GLY A 607 36.72 10.49 -0.97
C GLY A 607 37.33 9.72 0.19
N ALA A 608 38.24 10.36 0.91
CA ALA A 608 38.90 9.74 2.06
C ALA A 608 37.97 9.44 3.23
N ARG A 609 36.93 10.26 3.38
CA ARG A 609 35.90 10.10 4.39
C ARG A 609 34.76 11.07 4.11
N PHE A 610 33.55 10.58 4.23
CA PHE A 610 32.37 11.40 4.35
C PHE A 610 31.89 11.35 5.81
N SER A 611 31.45 12.49 6.36
CA SER A 611 30.86 12.51 7.70
C SER A 611 29.41 12.11 7.59
N GLY A 612 29.04 11.00 8.22
CA GLY A 612 27.66 10.54 8.32
C GLY A 612 27.30 10.20 9.75
N ASP A 613 26.00 10.24 10.04
CA ASP A 613 25.44 9.83 11.33
C ASP A 613 25.15 8.33 11.33
N LEU A 614 24.92 7.76 10.14
CA LEU A 614 24.63 6.35 9.90
C LEU A 614 25.94 5.59 9.65
N TYR A 615 26.16 4.51 10.38
CA TYR A 615 27.26 3.57 10.15
C TYR A 615 26.70 2.28 9.56
N GLN A 616 27.19 1.91 8.40
CA GLN A 616 26.92 0.63 7.78
C GLN A 616 28.02 -0.33 8.20
N ILE A 617 27.65 -1.39 8.93
CA ILE A 617 28.62 -2.28 9.59
C ILE A 617 28.44 -3.70 9.04
N ALA A 618 29.49 -4.22 8.39
CA ALA A 618 29.58 -5.62 8.04
C ALA A 618 30.18 -6.41 9.22
N TYR A 619 29.52 -7.45 9.66
CA TYR A 619 29.91 -8.25 10.82
C TYR A 619 30.08 -9.73 10.49
N THR A 620 30.90 -10.42 11.29
CA THR A 620 31.21 -11.83 11.12
C THR A 620 29.95 -12.70 11.25
N PRO A 621 29.68 -13.63 10.31
CA PRO A 621 28.51 -14.52 10.36
C PRO A 621 28.40 -15.24 11.71
N GLY A 622 27.19 -15.27 12.27
CA GLY A 622 26.89 -15.91 13.57
C GLY A 622 27.19 -15.05 14.80
N LYS A 623 27.78 -13.85 14.63
CA LYS A 623 28.16 -12.95 15.74
C LYS A 623 27.17 -11.78 15.93
N LYS A 624 25.94 -11.93 15.44
CA LYS A 624 24.89 -10.89 15.50
C LYS A 624 24.67 -10.34 16.91
N LYS A 625 24.53 -11.24 17.90
CA LYS A 625 24.26 -10.83 19.29
C LYS A 625 25.45 -10.10 19.91
N GLU A 626 26.67 -10.64 19.71
CA GLU A 626 27.91 -10.06 20.24
C GLU A 626 28.15 -8.64 19.70
N VAL A 627 27.83 -8.41 18.41
CA VAL A 627 27.94 -7.09 17.80
C VAL A 627 26.91 -6.12 18.38
N ILE A 628 25.66 -6.54 18.57
CA ILE A 628 24.63 -5.69 19.20
C ILE A 628 25.05 -5.32 20.63
N ASP A 629 25.51 -6.28 21.42
CA ASP A 629 25.92 -6.03 22.81
C ASP A 629 27.17 -5.13 22.85
N PHE A 630 28.10 -5.29 21.91
CA PHE A 630 29.25 -4.40 21.77
C PHE A 630 28.83 -2.96 21.44
N LEU A 631 27.95 -2.80 20.43
CA LEU A 631 27.47 -1.46 20.02
C LEU A 631 26.64 -0.78 21.11
N ARG A 632 25.85 -1.53 21.88
CA ARG A 632 25.13 -0.98 23.06
C ARG A 632 26.10 -0.46 24.11
N ASN A 633 27.15 -1.22 24.42
CA ASN A 633 28.16 -0.81 25.36
C ASN A 633 28.97 0.42 24.85
N LEU A 634 29.24 0.46 23.56
CA LEU A 634 29.92 1.58 22.90
C LEU A 634 29.04 2.84 22.95
N GLU A 635 27.75 2.72 22.68
CA GLU A 635 26.80 3.82 22.78
C GLU A 635 26.71 4.36 24.20
N TYR A 636 26.63 3.47 25.20
CA TYR A 636 26.67 3.87 26.60
C TYR A 636 27.97 4.58 26.97
N LYS A 637 29.11 4.10 26.49
CA LYS A 637 30.44 4.70 26.76
C LYS A 637 30.58 6.09 26.14
N VAL A 638 30.05 6.30 24.93
CA VAL A 638 30.22 7.55 24.18
C VAL A 638 29.15 8.59 24.53
N TYR A 639 27.92 8.15 24.74
CA TYR A 639 26.77 9.03 24.90
C TYR A 639 26.01 8.88 26.22
N GLY A 640 26.33 7.88 27.04
CA GLY A 640 25.62 7.60 28.29
C GLY A 640 24.19 7.08 28.12
N SER A 641 23.83 6.59 26.94
CA SER A 641 22.51 6.04 26.62
C SER A 641 22.62 4.58 26.25
N GLU A 642 21.64 3.77 26.65
CA GLU A 642 21.53 2.36 26.25
C GLU A 642 20.66 2.17 24.99
N ASP A 643 19.87 3.20 24.62
CA ASP A 643 19.00 3.18 23.46
C ASP A 643 19.77 3.64 22.22
N PHE A 644 19.93 2.74 21.26
CA PHE A 644 20.47 3.07 19.95
C PHE A 644 19.61 2.42 18.86
N GLU A 645 19.49 3.10 17.73
CA GLU A 645 18.69 2.64 16.60
C GLU A 645 19.55 1.87 15.61
N TYR A 646 19.11 0.70 15.27
CA TYR A 646 19.73 -0.12 14.23
C TYR A 646 18.71 -0.89 13.43
N THR A 647 19.05 -1.17 12.18
CA THR A 647 18.30 -2.09 11.31
C THR A 647 19.26 -3.07 10.65
N PHE A 648 18.74 -4.20 10.18
CA PHE A 648 19.51 -5.09 9.33
C PHE A 648 19.13 -4.84 7.88
N LEU A 649 20.14 -4.77 7.01
CA LEU A 649 19.93 -4.51 5.58
C LEU A 649 18.96 -5.50 4.94
N GLU A 650 19.01 -6.78 5.37
CA GLU A 650 18.03 -7.80 4.92
C GLU A 650 16.60 -7.45 5.32
N ASP A 651 16.40 -6.84 6.49
CA ASP A 651 15.08 -6.45 6.96
C ASP A 651 14.61 -5.14 6.30
N ASP A 652 15.53 -4.21 6.01
CA ASP A 652 15.25 -3.01 5.21
C ASP A 652 14.80 -3.39 3.80
N ILE A 653 15.47 -4.36 3.16
CA ILE A 653 15.08 -4.89 1.85
C ILE A 653 13.68 -5.54 1.93
N LYS A 654 13.40 -6.35 2.96
CA LYS A 654 12.06 -6.94 3.14
C LYS A 654 10.98 -5.88 3.36
N ALA A 655 11.31 -4.83 4.11
CA ALA A 655 10.39 -3.72 4.37
C ALA A 655 10.00 -2.98 3.09
N MET A 656 10.94 -2.83 2.15
CA MET A 656 10.70 -2.22 0.84
C MET A 656 9.63 -2.97 0.03
N TYR A 657 9.53 -4.30 0.16
CA TYR A 657 8.52 -5.14 -0.52
C TYR A 657 7.25 -5.39 0.30
N THR A 658 7.00 -4.60 1.36
CA THR A 658 5.81 -4.78 2.21
C THR A 658 4.50 -4.60 1.43
N GLN A 659 4.42 -3.62 0.53
CA GLN A 659 3.24 -3.40 -0.32
C GLN A 659 2.99 -4.56 -1.28
N ASP A 660 4.06 -5.10 -1.91
CA ASP A 660 3.95 -6.25 -2.81
C ASP A 660 3.47 -7.49 -2.06
N ARG A 661 4.01 -7.71 -0.84
CA ARG A 661 3.57 -8.81 0.04
C ARG A 661 2.11 -8.66 0.43
N GLN A 662 1.68 -7.46 0.83
CA GLN A 662 0.28 -7.17 1.15
C GLN A 662 -0.60 -7.44 -0.06
N THR A 663 -0.23 -6.96 -1.24
CA THR A 663 -0.95 -7.18 -2.50
C THR A 663 -1.09 -8.67 -2.82
N ALA A 664 0.01 -9.43 -2.80
CA ALA A 664 -0.01 -10.87 -3.06
C ALA A 664 -0.88 -11.63 -2.04
N THR A 665 -0.82 -11.25 -0.76
CA THR A 665 -1.61 -11.85 0.32
C THR A 665 -3.10 -11.54 0.14
N ILE A 666 -3.46 -10.30 -0.18
CA ILE A 666 -4.83 -9.87 -0.45
C ILE A 666 -5.42 -10.68 -1.60
N TYR A 667 -4.71 -10.77 -2.74
CA TYR A 667 -5.18 -11.58 -3.85
C TYR A 667 -5.34 -13.07 -3.48
N SER A 668 -4.43 -13.61 -2.66
CA SER A 668 -4.51 -15.02 -2.23
C SER A 668 -5.72 -15.29 -1.35
N ILE A 669 -6.00 -14.42 -0.39
CA ILE A 669 -7.18 -14.52 0.47
C ILE A 669 -8.45 -14.43 -0.37
N PHE A 670 -8.54 -13.44 -1.25
CA PHE A 670 -9.75 -13.22 -2.04
C PHE A 670 -9.95 -14.24 -3.15
N ALA A 671 -8.88 -14.79 -3.73
CA ALA A 671 -8.96 -15.96 -4.61
C ALA A 671 -9.52 -17.18 -3.87
N GLY A 672 -9.02 -17.45 -2.66
CA GLY A 672 -9.56 -18.50 -1.79
C GLY A 672 -11.04 -18.30 -1.48
N MET A 673 -11.44 -17.08 -1.14
CA MET A 673 -12.84 -16.74 -0.88
C MET A 673 -13.72 -16.88 -2.13
N ALA A 674 -13.24 -16.45 -3.30
CA ALA A 674 -13.95 -16.64 -4.57
C ALA A 674 -14.16 -18.12 -4.88
N ILE A 675 -13.18 -18.98 -4.62
CA ILE A 675 -13.31 -20.43 -4.77
C ILE A 675 -14.38 -20.98 -3.80
N ILE A 676 -14.36 -20.58 -2.53
CA ILE A 676 -15.35 -21.00 -1.53
C ILE A 676 -16.76 -20.60 -1.96
N ILE A 677 -16.97 -19.33 -2.34
CA ILE A 677 -18.27 -18.81 -2.77
C ILE A 677 -18.75 -19.54 -4.02
N SER A 678 -17.87 -19.78 -5.00
CA SER A 678 -18.20 -20.50 -6.22
C SER A 678 -18.53 -21.97 -5.97
N SER A 679 -17.83 -22.60 -5.03
CA SER A 679 -18.11 -23.96 -4.59
C SER A 679 -19.44 -24.07 -3.87
N LEU A 680 -19.82 -23.10 -3.04
CA LEU A 680 -21.14 -23.02 -2.39
C LEU A 680 -22.25 -22.84 -3.45
N GLY A 681 -22.01 -22.03 -4.47
CA GLY A 681 -22.92 -21.86 -5.60
C GLY A 681 -23.14 -23.15 -6.38
N LEU A 682 -22.05 -23.83 -6.74
CA LEU A 682 -22.07 -25.12 -7.42
C LEU A 682 -22.79 -26.19 -6.57
N LEU A 683 -22.51 -26.23 -5.26
CA LEU A 683 -23.16 -27.13 -4.33
C LEU A 683 -24.68 -26.94 -4.30
N GLY A 684 -25.14 -25.70 -4.23
CA GLY A 684 -26.56 -25.40 -4.22
C GLY A 684 -27.29 -25.77 -5.53
N ILE A 685 -26.66 -25.47 -6.69
CA ILE A 685 -27.21 -25.79 -8.00
C ILE A 685 -27.22 -27.31 -8.22
N SER A 686 -26.12 -27.98 -7.87
CA SER A 686 -25.98 -29.43 -8.03
C SER A 686 -27.00 -30.21 -7.18
N LEU A 687 -27.22 -29.79 -5.94
CA LEU A 687 -28.27 -30.33 -5.08
C LEU A 687 -29.64 -30.26 -5.72
N PHE A 688 -29.97 -29.18 -6.39
CA PHE A 688 -31.21 -28.99 -7.07
C PHE A 688 -31.32 -29.88 -8.34
N ASP A 689 -30.31 -29.82 -9.21
CA ASP A 689 -30.25 -30.60 -10.44
C ASP A 689 -30.35 -32.11 -10.16
N ILE A 690 -29.68 -32.60 -9.13
CA ILE A 690 -29.73 -34.01 -8.69
C ILE A 690 -31.12 -34.34 -8.19
N ARG A 691 -31.75 -33.53 -7.36
CA ARG A 691 -33.12 -33.78 -6.87
C ARG A 691 -34.18 -33.82 -7.97
N GLN A 692 -34.05 -32.95 -8.98
CA GLN A 692 -34.91 -32.98 -10.14
C GLN A 692 -34.79 -34.27 -10.96
N ARG A 693 -33.64 -34.92 -10.95
CA ARG A 693 -33.33 -36.12 -11.71
C ARG A 693 -33.38 -37.39 -10.86
N TYR A 694 -33.90 -37.35 -9.64
CA TYR A 694 -33.95 -38.52 -8.78
C TYR A 694 -34.67 -39.69 -9.43
N ARG A 695 -35.79 -39.43 -10.14
CA ARG A 695 -36.54 -40.46 -10.88
C ARG A 695 -35.73 -41.04 -12.06
N GLU A 696 -35.07 -40.20 -12.84
CA GLU A 696 -34.15 -40.64 -13.93
C GLU A 696 -32.97 -41.46 -13.36
N ILE A 697 -32.37 -41.00 -12.26
CA ILE A 697 -31.28 -41.71 -11.58
C ILE A 697 -31.75 -43.05 -11.01
N ALA A 698 -32.92 -43.10 -10.42
CA ALA A 698 -33.52 -44.32 -9.86
C ALA A 698 -33.84 -45.35 -10.98
N ILE A 699 -34.42 -44.92 -12.10
CA ILE A 699 -34.73 -45.79 -13.23
C ILE A 699 -33.42 -46.35 -13.84
N ARG A 700 -32.43 -45.51 -14.05
CA ARG A 700 -31.11 -45.95 -14.60
C ARG A 700 -30.41 -46.92 -13.65
N LYS A 701 -30.50 -46.69 -12.32
CA LYS A 701 -29.92 -47.57 -11.31
C LYS A 701 -30.60 -48.93 -11.28
N VAL A 702 -31.94 -48.99 -11.39
CA VAL A 702 -32.69 -50.22 -11.51
C VAL A 702 -32.32 -50.96 -12.79
N ASN A 703 -32.01 -50.24 -13.87
CA ASN A 703 -31.53 -50.80 -15.14
C ASN A 703 -30.05 -51.11 -15.19
N GLY A 704 -29.36 -51.16 -14.02
CA GLY A 704 -27.97 -51.60 -13.92
C GLY A 704 -26.92 -50.53 -14.18
N ALA A 705 -27.24 -49.21 -14.22
CA ALA A 705 -26.24 -48.15 -14.36
C ALA A 705 -25.32 -48.08 -13.14
N SER A 706 -24.02 -48.06 -13.41
CA SER A 706 -22.98 -47.93 -12.40
C SER A 706 -22.91 -46.50 -11.84
N ALA A 707 -22.31 -46.35 -10.66
CA ALA A 707 -22.04 -45.01 -10.11
C ALA A 707 -21.20 -44.15 -11.08
N LYS A 708 -20.26 -44.75 -11.83
CA LYS A 708 -19.40 -44.10 -12.83
C LYS A 708 -20.21 -43.47 -13.96
N ASP A 709 -21.29 -44.12 -14.41
CA ASP A 709 -22.17 -43.57 -15.47
C ASP A 709 -22.94 -42.35 -14.97
N LEU A 710 -23.35 -42.35 -13.71
CA LEU A 710 -24.01 -41.20 -13.06
C LEU A 710 -23.04 -40.02 -12.88
N TYR A 711 -21.81 -40.30 -12.47
CA TYR A 711 -20.73 -39.29 -12.39
C TYR A 711 -20.47 -38.67 -13.77
N ARG A 712 -20.29 -39.49 -14.84
CA ARG A 712 -20.00 -39.00 -16.17
C ARG A 712 -21.14 -38.13 -16.73
N LEU A 713 -22.40 -38.48 -16.46
CA LEU A 713 -23.57 -37.72 -16.90
C LEU A 713 -23.64 -36.33 -16.25
N LEU A 714 -23.39 -36.27 -14.95
CA LEU A 714 -23.53 -35.04 -14.18
C LEU A 714 -22.28 -34.15 -14.33
N PHE A 715 -21.09 -34.70 -14.32
CA PHE A 715 -19.82 -33.94 -14.45
C PHE A 715 -19.68 -33.26 -15.80
N ARG A 716 -20.06 -33.95 -16.91
CA ARG A 716 -19.87 -33.42 -18.28
C ARG A 716 -20.42 -31.99 -18.43
N LYS A 717 -21.60 -31.73 -17.89
CA LYS A 717 -22.24 -30.42 -17.98
C LYS A 717 -21.46 -29.33 -17.26
N TYR A 718 -21.01 -29.59 -16.03
CA TYR A 718 -20.30 -28.61 -15.21
C TYR A 718 -18.86 -28.40 -15.67
N ILE A 719 -18.16 -29.45 -16.09
CA ILE A 719 -16.83 -29.37 -16.69
C ILE A 719 -16.84 -28.51 -17.95
N THR A 720 -17.87 -28.65 -18.81
CA THR A 720 -17.99 -27.81 -20.00
C THR A 720 -18.09 -26.33 -19.65
N VAL A 721 -18.88 -25.97 -18.62
CA VAL A 721 -18.99 -24.58 -18.15
C VAL A 721 -17.68 -24.09 -17.58
N LEU A 722 -16.98 -24.91 -16.82
CA LEU A 722 -15.67 -24.59 -16.24
C LEU A 722 -14.63 -24.33 -17.34
N ILE A 723 -14.55 -25.20 -18.35
CA ILE A 723 -13.60 -25.04 -19.47
C ILE A 723 -13.90 -23.76 -20.25
N ILE A 724 -15.17 -23.50 -20.58
CA ILE A 724 -15.56 -22.27 -21.28
C ILE A 724 -15.20 -21.04 -20.46
N ALA A 725 -15.50 -21.05 -19.16
CA ALA A 725 -15.15 -19.96 -18.25
C ALA A 725 -13.62 -19.73 -18.19
N PHE A 726 -12.86 -20.81 -18.15
CA PHE A 726 -11.40 -20.75 -18.15
C PHE A 726 -10.84 -20.13 -19.43
N VAL A 727 -11.32 -20.59 -20.60
CA VAL A 727 -10.89 -20.06 -21.91
C VAL A 727 -11.17 -18.55 -22.04
N ILE A 728 -12.28 -18.07 -21.47
CA ILE A 728 -12.62 -16.64 -21.47
C ILE A 728 -11.74 -15.87 -20.44
N ALA A 729 -11.44 -16.48 -19.31
CA ALA A 729 -10.67 -15.84 -18.24
C ALA A 729 -9.19 -15.63 -18.63
N ILE A 730 -8.59 -16.50 -19.44
CA ILE A 730 -7.18 -16.42 -19.88
C ILE A 730 -6.84 -15.07 -20.52
N PRO A 731 -7.47 -14.64 -21.62
CA PRO A 731 -7.11 -13.40 -22.28
C PRO A 731 -7.34 -12.17 -21.37
N LEU A 732 -8.38 -12.21 -20.55
CA LEU A 732 -8.69 -11.13 -19.61
C LEU A 732 -7.62 -11.03 -18.52
N ALA A 733 -7.21 -12.15 -17.93
CA ALA A 733 -6.15 -12.18 -16.92
C ALA A 733 -4.80 -11.73 -17.52
N TYR A 734 -4.45 -12.22 -18.72
CA TYR A 734 -3.25 -11.81 -19.43
C TYR A 734 -3.21 -10.30 -19.69
N TYR A 735 -4.32 -9.74 -20.15
CA TYR A 735 -4.46 -8.31 -20.40
C TYR A 735 -4.26 -7.49 -19.11
N LEU A 736 -4.92 -7.87 -18.00
CA LEU A 736 -4.79 -7.18 -16.72
C LEU A 736 -3.37 -7.25 -16.16
N ILE A 737 -2.74 -8.41 -16.20
CA ILE A 737 -1.36 -8.59 -15.75
C ILE A 737 -0.41 -7.71 -16.56
N ASN A 738 -0.52 -7.75 -17.89
CA ASN A 738 0.37 -7.00 -18.77
C ASN A 738 0.20 -5.49 -18.59
N THR A 739 -1.05 -5.00 -18.47
CA THR A 739 -1.33 -3.58 -18.23
C THR A 739 -0.77 -3.10 -16.89
N TYR A 740 -0.87 -3.91 -15.84
CA TYR A 740 -0.34 -3.56 -14.53
C TYR A 740 1.19 -3.54 -14.48
N THR A 741 1.84 -4.47 -15.17
CA THR A 741 3.30 -4.66 -15.10
C THR A 741 4.06 -4.01 -16.25
N GLN A 742 3.39 -3.25 -17.13
CA GLN A 742 4.04 -2.67 -18.32
C GLN A 742 5.24 -1.78 -17.97
N ASP A 743 5.16 -1.05 -16.87
CA ASP A 743 6.19 -0.10 -16.43
C ASP A 743 7.22 -0.73 -15.48
N PHE A 744 7.11 -2.03 -15.17
CA PHE A 744 8.05 -2.71 -14.30
C PHE A 744 9.33 -3.10 -15.07
N ALA A 745 10.49 -2.66 -14.58
CA ALA A 745 11.78 -3.05 -15.15
C ALA A 745 12.04 -4.56 -14.97
N VAL A 746 11.68 -5.10 -13.78
CA VAL A 746 11.77 -6.53 -13.46
C VAL A 746 10.37 -7.08 -13.23
N ARG A 747 9.92 -7.96 -14.13
CA ARG A 747 8.61 -8.58 -14.07
C ARG A 747 8.69 -10.10 -14.25
N ALA A 748 7.89 -10.83 -13.48
CA ALA A 748 7.78 -12.27 -13.63
C ALA A 748 7.16 -12.62 -14.99
N PRO A 749 7.68 -13.64 -15.69
CA PRO A 749 7.09 -14.07 -16.95
C PRO A 749 5.70 -14.66 -16.71
N VAL A 750 4.74 -14.28 -17.56
CA VAL A 750 3.40 -14.89 -17.58
C VAL A 750 3.52 -16.23 -18.32
N SER A 751 3.75 -17.29 -17.60
CA SER A 751 3.97 -18.64 -18.15
C SER A 751 2.70 -19.50 -18.10
N ILE A 752 2.66 -20.52 -18.94
CA ILE A 752 1.50 -21.41 -19.09
C ILE A 752 1.18 -22.18 -17.79
N ASP A 753 2.20 -22.46 -16.97
CA ASP A 753 2.04 -23.17 -15.70
C ASP A 753 1.04 -22.48 -14.74
N ILE A 754 1.03 -21.13 -14.66
CA ILE A 754 0.07 -20.38 -13.84
C ILE A 754 -1.37 -20.73 -14.25
N PHE A 755 -1.64 -20.77 -15.55
CA PHE A 755 -2.97 -21.11 -16.07
C PHE A 755 -3.33 -22.59 -15.82
N ILE A 756 -2.38 -23.50 -15.99
CA ILE A 756 -2.59 -24.93 -15.72
C ILE A 756 -2.87 -25.15 -14.23
N ILE A 757 -2.07 -24.56 -13.34
CA ILE A 757 -2.26 -24.69 -11.89
C ILE A 757 -3.63 -24.11 -11.48
N SER A 758 -4.01 -22.95 -12.00
CA SER A 758 -5.33 -22.35 -11.72
C SER A 758 -6.48 -23.26 -12.18
N LEU A 759 -6.37 -23.84 -13.37
CA LEU A 759 -7.37 -24.78 -13.90
C LEU A 759 -7.48 -26.03 -13.01
N LEU A 760 -6.36 -26.65 -12.68
CA LEU A 760 -6.34 -27.85 -11.85
C LEU A 760 -6.91 -27.57 -10.45
N LEU A 761 -6.53 -26.48 -9.82
CA LEU A 761 -7.00 -26.10 -8.49
C LEU A 761 -8.53 -25.90 -8.45
N VAL A 762 -9.07 -25.12 -9.38
CA VAL A 762 -10.51 -24.85 -9.46
C VAL A 762 -11.28 -26.12 -9.84
N ILE A 763 -10.77 -26.93 -10.78
CA ILE A 763 -11.41 -28.20 -11.19
C ILE A 763 -11.42 -29.18 -10.02
N ILE A 764 -10.30 -29.38 -9.31
CA ILE A 764 -10.22 -30.33 -8.20
C ILE A 764 -11.23 -29.99 -7.12
N ILE A 765 -11.30 -28.71 -6.71
CA ILE A 765 -12.24 -28.27 -5.66
C ILE A 765 -13.69 -28.42 -6.13
N SER A 766 -13.97 -27.99 -7.37
CA SER A 766 -15.33 -28.08 -7.95
C SER A 766 -15.78 -29.53 -8.15
N LEU A 767 -14.92 -30.42 -8.66
CA LEU A 767 -15.23 -31.83 -8.80
C LEU A 767 -15.36 -32.52 -7.43
N GLY A 768 -14.54 -32.15 -6.45
CA GLY A 768 -14.67 -32.64 -5.07
C GLY A 768 -16.04 -32.29 -4.46
N THR A 769 -16.48 -31.04 -4.65
CA THR A 769 -17.81 -30.59 -4.22
C THR A 769 -18.93 -31.36 -4.89
N LEU A 770 -18.85 -31.58 -6.22
CA LEU A 770 -19.82 -32.36 -6.98
C LEU A 770 -19.77 -33.83 -6.61
N ALA A 771 -18.59 -34.44 -6.48
CA ALA A 771 -18.42 -35.84 -6.13
C ALA A 771 -19.13 -36.19 -4.80
N TYR A 772 -18.92 -35.33 -3.79
CA TYR A 772 -19.62 -35.50 -2.51
C TYR A 772 -21.14 -35.53 -2.67
N GLN A 773 -21.72 -34.66 -3.51
CA GLN A 773 -23.15 -34.61 -3.72
C GLN A 773 -23.69 -35.81 -4.53
N ILE A 774 -22.95 -36.24 -5.55
CA ILE A 774 -23.32 -37.37 -6.39
C ILE A 774 -23.22 -38.68 -5.58
N GLN A 775 -22.19 -38.83 -4.75
CA GLN A 775 -22.04 -39.97 -3.86
C GLN A 775 -23.25 -40.09 -2.91
N LYS A 776 -23.66 -38.97 -2.29
CA LYS A 776 -24.83 -38.94 -1.43
C LYS A 776 -26.10 -39.33 -2.17
N ALA A 777 -26.24 -38.90 -3.45
CA ALA A 777 -27.38 -39.28 -4.31
C ALA A 777 -27.32 -40.73 -4.74
N ALA A 778 -26.15 -41.26 -5.03
CA ALA A 778 -25.96 -42.65 -5.44
C ALA A 778 -26.28 -43.66 -4.33
N TYR A 779 -26.16 -43.31 -3.06
CA TYR A 779 -26.51 -44.17 -1.92
C TYR A 779 -27.99 -44.11 -1.53
N ILE A 780 -28.82 -43.28 -2.17
CA ILE A 780 -30.26 -43.22 -1.88
C ILE A 780 -30.94 -44.46 -2.42
N ASN A 781 -31.80 -45.09 -1.60
CA ASN A 781 -32.52 -46.30 -1.97
C ASN A 781 -33.59 -46.00 -3.02
N PRO A 782 -33.56 -46.62 -4.23
CA PRO A 782 -34.52 -46.39 -5.33
C PRO A 782 -35.97 -46.61 -4.92
N THR A 783 -36.24 -47.57 -4.04
CA THR A 783 -37.60 -47.92 -3.58
C THR A 783 -38.25 -46.84 -2.73
N GLN A 784 -37.44 -46.01 -1.99
CA GLN A 784 -37.99 -44.89 -1.24
C GLN A 784 -38.40 -43.73 -2.13
N ILE A 785 -37.73 -43.54 -3.28
CA ILE A 785 -38.07 -42.48 -4.22
C ILE A 785 -39.34 -42.81 -5.01
N MET A 786 -39.59 -44.09 -5.30
CA MET A 786 -40.77 -44.53 -6.05
C MET A 786 -42.03 -44.62 -5.21
N LYS A 787 -41.93 -44.68 -3.88
CA LYS A 787 -43.06 -44.71 -2.92
C LYS A 787 -43.54 -43.34 -2.46
N THR A 788 -42.88 -42.27 -2.76
CA THR A 788 -43.23 -40.90 -2.27
C THR A 788 -44.07 -40.09 -3.28
N GLU A 789 -44.93 -40.70 -4.05
CA GLU A 789 -46.03 -40.06 -4.83
C GLU A 789 -47.38 -40.27 -4.12
#